data_b4bb722239d9067e8aec3c18e811b29d
#
_entry.id   b4bb722239d9067e8aec3c18e811b29d
#
_cell.length_a   1.000
_cell.length_b   1.000
_cell.length_c   1.000
_cell.angle_alpha   90.00
_cell.angle_beta   90.00
_cell.angle_gamma   90.00
#
_symmetry.space_group_name_H-M   'P 1'
#
loop_
_entity.id
_entity.type
_entity.pdbx_description
1 polymer ?
#
loop_
_entity_poly.entity_id
_entity_poly.type
_entity_poly.pdbx_seq_one_letter_code
_entity_poly.pdbx_strand_id
1 'polypeptide(L)'
;MAQVSSEHSDRSPEFWRQKADEYAQKGDFVNQAVALGNLSLALQEQGEWEQAQESSTQGIQILQQLSTTKERDQILAQSLDIQGKLSFSVGDFSAALVSWQEAGKLYQQLGLTEAEDRNRLNQVQAMQELGLFQSACEAIGARIDENVSFCAGVKLENLPENLRRFAGDRLMVLHLQALGDTLRLMGDLESSQQVLELGLELVDGDTETFDKLQLSLGNTWRAKGDRQWAIAQSATSTIQFNFEFCPILENQEEYDSALKHYQNVSENNPLLKLQANLNQLNLQVALNQNILDFNPLEEAQNLNLFNTQSGNNLILNTLQTATCISTIPWQNIAQNLQTIIDVSQQRKDLKTQSYALGYLGRLYEQHAQDSKEYLQTAKTNTQKALSIAQSLDLNAPELAYQWQWQLGRILEKTQSPYSEILSAYKAAFNTLQSLRQELVSSNRDLQFSFRDEVEPVYRKYVDLLLQNNPSQDNLKEARNVIEALQLAELDDFFNDACITAQESKLEDIASDTAVLYPILLDGKIAVIYTLSDSLIDYTIEPLSNPQRFERTINALINDLKEDINNNYQQYGQTVYDSLFSDKLKSFLSSHDQIKTLVFVLDGQLRNLPMATLYDGEKYLIEKYALAVAPGLNLLAPGSLNSLDLRILPGGLAQKAPSFDLVHARLNPLSNALSELESIAQLFENQTPVVLDESFTVEVIKSYFANVYYSIFHWVTHGQFSSNPEETFILTWNERLGVNQLNELIQSQAEFSSEPIELLVLSACETAEGDNRAALGLAGVSIRAGSRSTVATLWKVDDRATSEFMSQFYQEMIENKKTKAEALKTVQESFLSGEKGEALRDPRFWAAFVLIGHWI
;
A
#
# COMPACT_ATOMS: atom_id res chain seq x y z
N MET A 1 9.83 -22.45 33.76
CA MET A 1 10.84 -21.44 34.09
C MET A 1 11.07 -21.19 35.59
N ALA A 2 10.34 -21.76 36.52
CA ALA A 2 10.64 -21.61 37.94
C ALA A 2 11.95 -22.30 38.42
N GLN A 3 12.70 -22.96 37.56
CA GLN A 3 14.02 -23.48 37.86
C GLN A 3 15.14 -23.00 36.92
N VAL A 4 14.84 -22.19 35.90
CA VAL A 4 15.79 -21.36 35.17
C VAL A 4 15.63 -19.95 35.71
N SER A 5 15.78 -19.79 37.02
CA SER A 5 15.69 -18.54 37.72
C SER A 5 16.97 -17.72 37.58
N SER A 6 16.84 -16.45 37.87
CA SER A 6 17.85 -15.38 37.88
C SER A 6 19.25 -15.68 38.42
N GLU A 7 19.56 -16.86 38.89
CA GLU A 7 20.89 -17.31 39.28
C GLU A 7 21.75 -17.89 38.14
N HIS A 8 21.21 -18.02 36.92
CA HIS A 8 21.89 -18.72 35.81
C HIS A 8 22.41 -17.78 34.71
N SER A 9 22.02 -16.51 34.69
CA SER A 9 22.47 -15.52 33.70
C SER A 9 23.96 -15.11 33.83
N ASP A 10 24.59 -15.40 34.97
CA ASP A 10 25.97 -15.01 35.25
C ASP A 10 27.02 -16.07 34.89
N ARG A 11 26.63 -17.17 34.18
CA ARG A 11 27.55 -18.25 33.86
C ARG A 11 28.01 -18.19 32.41
N SER A 12 29.35 -18.23 32.19
CA SER A 12 29.92 -18.10 30.85
C SER A 12 29.52 -19.24 29.88
N PRO A 13 29.59 -19.01 28.54
CA PRO A 13 29.39 -20.06 27.56
C PRO A 13 30.23 -21.31 27.79
N GLU A 14 31.49 -21.16 28.25
CA GLU A 14 32.37 -22.28 28.56
C GLU A 14 31.82 -23.19 29.65
N PHE A 15 31.19 -22.60 30.68
CA PHE A 15 30.54 -23.36 31.73
C PHE A 15 29.41 -24.24 31.18
N TRP A 16 28.52 -23.66 30.33
CA TRP A 16 27.42 -24.42 29.77
C TRP A 16 27.89 -25.46 28.74
N ARG A 17 28.91 -25.19 27.96
CA ARG A 17 29.55 -26.16 27.05
C ARG A 17 30.12 -27.35 27.84
N GLN A 18 30.85 -27.09 28.92
CA GLN A 18 31.36 -28.15 29.79
C GLN A 18 30.22 -28.98 30.41
N LYS A 19 29.10 -28.34 30.81
CA LYS A 19 27.94 -29.06 31.35
C LYS A 19 27.25 -29.92 30.30
N ALA A 20 27.11 -29.46 29.09
CA ALA A 20 26.53 -30.24 28.00
C ALA A 20 27.38 -31.50 27.71
N ASP A 21 28.72 -31.37 27.70
CA ASP A 21 29.62 -32.49 27.55
C ASP A 21 29.58 -33.50 28.73
N GLU A 22 29.48 -32.99 29.96
CA GLU A 22 29.34 -33.82 31.17
C GLU A 22 28.05 -34.66 31.14
N TYR A 23 26.92 -34.07 30.75
CA TYR A 23 25.64 -34.78 30.61
C TYR A 23 25.67 -35.78 29.43
N ALA A 24 26.32 -35.42 28.31
CA ALA A 24 26.50 -36.33 27.18
C ALA A 24 27.25 -37.61 27.59
N GLN A 25 28.37 -37.44 28.34
CA GLN A 25 29.17 -38.60 28.84
C GLN A 25 28.36 -39.49 29.80
N LYS A 26 27.39 -38.94 30.53
CA LYS A 26 26.53 -39.71 31.46
C LYS A 26 25.33 -40.32 30.75
N GLY A 27 25.07 -40.04 29.48
CA GLY A 27 23.90 -40.44 28.74
C GLY A 27 22.60 -39.71 29.22
N ASP A 28 22.74 -38.60 29.89
CA ASP A 28 21.65 -37.76 30.35
C ASP A 28 21.30 -36.74 29.28
N PHE A 29 20.65 -37.17 28.23
CA PHE A 29 20.36 -36.43 27.04
C PHE A 29 19.33 -35.29 27.26
N VAL A 30 18.45 -35.44 28.26
CA VAL A 30 17.49 -34.37 28.60
C VAL A 30 18.22 -33.16 29.21
N ASN A 31 19.08 -33.40 30.21
CA ASN A 31 19.85 -32.32 30.82
C ASN A 31 20.96 -31.78 29.89
N GLN A 32 21.45 -32.60 28.95
CA GLN A 32 22.34 -32.14 27.88
C GLN A 32 21.64 -31.07 27.01
N ALA A 33 20.38 -31.31 26.59
CA ALA A 33 19.61 -30.36 25.80
C ALA A 33 19.33 -29.07 26.57
N VAL A 34 19.01 -29.17 27.87
CA VAL A 34 18.87 -27.99 28.75
C VAL A 34 20.16 -27.17 28.81
N ALA A 35 21.29 -27.84 28.96
CA ALA A 35 22.59 -27.15 28.99
C ALA A 35 22.92 -26.47 27.65
N LEU A 36 22.57 -27.09 26.50
CA LEU A 36 22.73 -26.50 25.17
C LEU A 36 21.79 -25.29 24.96
N GLY A 37 20.57 -25.33 25.46
CA GLY A 37 19.65 -24.18 25.46
C GLY A 37 20.20 -23.00 26.28
N ASN A 38 20.76 -23.26 27.45
CA ASN A 38 21.41 -22.21 28.26
C ASN A 38 22.72 -21.70 27.59
N LEU A 39 23.49 -22.59 26.93
CA LEU A 39 24.65 -22.20 26.15
C LEU A 39 24.25 -21.23 25.03
N SER A 40 23.17 -21.52 24.32
CA SER A 40 22.69 -20.65 23.24
C SER A 40 22.31 -19.25 23.74
N LEU A 41 21.64 -19.13 24.90
CA LEU A 41 21.34 -17.83 25.51
C LEU A 41 22.61 -17.08 25.96
N ALA A 42 23.58 -17.76 26.55
CA ALA A 42 24.86 -17.15 26.95
C ALA A 42 25.70 -16.67 25.75
N LEU A 43 25.65 -17.39 24.63
CA LEU A 43 26.30 -17.01 23.37
C LEU A 43 25.56 -15.82 22.73
N GLN A 44 24.23 -15.79 22.79
CA GLN A 44 23.42 -14.65 22.33
C GLN A 44 23.83 -13.35 23.06
N GLU A 45 24.01 -13.40 24.38
CA GLU A 45 24.44 -12.25 25.19
C GLU A 45 25.82 -11.72 24.79
N GLN A 46 26.68 -12.57 24.23
CA GLN A 46 28.00 -12.20 23.73
C GLN A 46 27.99 -11.74 22.24
N GLY A 47 26.85 -11.85 21.55
CA GLY A 47 26.74 -11.54 20.13
C GLY A 47 27.21 -12.68 19.20
N GLU A 48 27.43 -13.86 19.71
CA GLU A 48 27.90 -15.05 18.98
C GLU A 48 26.71 -15.81 18.35
N TRP A 49 25.96 -15.14 17.46
CA TRP A 49 24.65 -15.58 16.94
C TRP A 49 24.67 -16.95 16.26
N GLU A 50 25.68 -17.21 15.41
CA GLU A 50 25.81 -18.48 14.67
C GLU A 50 25.96 -19.66 15.62
N GLN A 51 26.86 -19.54 16.59
CA GLN A 51 27.09 -20.57 17.59
C GLN A 51 25.87 -20.75 18.53
N ALA A 52 25.16 -19.67 18.81
CA ALA A 52 23.92 -19.73 19.60
C ALA A 52 22.84 -20.55 18.87
N GLN A 53 22.61 -20.29 17.57
CA GLN A 53 21.68 -21.05 16.75
C GLN A 53 22.08 -22.53 16.62
N GLU A 54 23.36 -22.82 16.41
CA GLU A 54 23.88 -24.20 16.33
C GLU A 54 23.64 -24.96 17.64
N SER A 55 23.94 -24.36 18.78
CA SER A 55 23.71 -24.95 20.09
C SER A 55 22.22 -25.22 20.36
N SER A 56 21.34 -24.30 20.05
CA SER A 56 19.88 -24.46 20.17
C SER A 56 19.37 -25.60 19.30
N THR A 57 19.77 -25.63 18.02
CA THR A 57 19.39 -26.67 17.06
C THR A 57 19.84 -28.05 17.51
N GLN A 58 21.09 -28.19 18.03
CA GLN A 58 21.60 -29.44 18.55
C GLN A 58 20.76 -29.94 19.76
N GLY A 59 20.41 -29.05 20.67
CA GLY A 59 19.56 -29.39 21.82
C GLY A 59 18.17 -29.92 21.39
N ILE A 60 17.54 -29.27 20.42
CA ILE A 60 16.23 -29.69 19.85
C ILE A 60 16.35 -31.06 19.17
N GLN A 61 17.39 -31.31 18.37
CA GLN A 61 17.61 -32.58 17.69
C GLN A 61 17.76 -33.74 18.69
N ILE A 62 18.50 -33.53 19.79
CA ILE A 62 18.60 -34.52 20.87
C ILE A 62 17.23 -34.87 21.44
N LEU A 63 16.41 -33.87 21.79
CA LEU A 63 15.08 -34.07 22.36
C LEU A 63 14.13 -34.78 21.40
N GLN A 64 14.20 -34.45 20.11
CA GLN A 64 13.36 -35.10 19.09
C GLN A 64 13.66 -36.59 18.90
N GLN A 65 14.88 -37.03 19.19
CA GLN A 65 15.27 -38.45 19.12
C GLN A 65 14.87 -39.27 20.36
N LEU A 66 14.47 -38.60 21.47
CA LEU A 66 14.08 -39.29 22.70
C LEU A 66 12.63 -39.73 22.65
N SER A 67 12.29 -40.74 23.44
CA SER A 67 10.93 -41.22 23.64
C SER A 67 10.04 -40.08 24.20
N THR A 68 8.80 -39.98 23.72
CA THR A 68 7.85 -38.99 24.15
C THR A 68 7.50 -39.16 25.62
N THR A 69 7.82 -38.14 26.41
CA THR A 69 7.47 -38.03 27.82
C THR A 69 7.04 -36.58 28.11
N LYS A 70 6.20 -36.39 29.13
CA LYS A 70 5.73 -35.06 29.52
C LYS A 70 6.90 -34.09 29.82
N GLU A 71 7.95 -34.58 30.45
CA GLU A 71 9.17 -33.83 30.76
C GLU A 71 9.94 -33.43 29.49
N ARG A 72 10.14 -34.39 28.59
CA ARG A 72 10.82 -34.16 27.30
C ARG A 72 10.06 -33.14 26.47
N ASP A 73 8.74 -33.27 26.37
CA ASP A 73 7.88 -32.38 25.58
C ASP A 73 7.89 -30.94 26.15
N GLN A 74 7.92 -30.80 27.48
CA GLN A 74 8.04 -29.49 28.13
C GLN A 74 9.37 -28.82 27.81
N ILE A 75 10.49 -29.56 27.87
CA ILE A 75 11.81 -29.02 27.56
C ILE A 75 11.96 -28.72 26.06
N LEU A 76 11.38 -29.58 25.22
CA LEU A 76 11.33 -29.34 23.77
C LEU A 76 10.59 -28.03 23.44
N ALA A 77 9.42 -27.79 24.07
CA ALA A 77 8.68 -26.55 23.88
C ALA A 77 9.51 -25.31 24.29
N GLN A 78 10.22 -25.37 25.41
CA GLN A 78 11.10 -24.31 25.88
C GLN A 78 12.30 -24.09 24.96
N SER A 79 12.89 -25.17 24.42
CA SER A 79 14.01 -25.07 23.47
C SER A 79 13.57 -24.45 22.13
N LEU A 80 12.37 -24.78 21.67
CA LEU A 80 11.75 -24.16 20.50
C LEU A 80 11.43 -22.67 20.73
N ASP A 81 11.00 -22.28 21.94
CA ASP A 81 10.82 -20.87 22.29
C ASP A 81 12.15 -20.11 22.22
N ILE A 82 13.24 -20.71 22.71
CA ILE A 82 14.58 -20.11 22.61
C ILE A 82 15.01 -19.98 21.16
N GLN A 83 14.81 -21.02 20.36
CA GLN A 83 15.13 -20.99 18.94
C GLN A 83 14.36 -19.91 18.20
N GLY A 84 13.05 -19.81 18.45
CA GLY A 84 12.21 -18.74 17.89
C GLY A 84 12.71 -17.35 18.26
N LYS A 85 13.11 -17.13 19.51
CA LYS A 85 13.68 -15.87 19.96
C LYS A 85 15.01 -15.55 19.26
N LEU A 86 15.89 -16.54 19.08
CA LEU A 86 17.15 -16.36 18.34
C LEU A 86 16.90 -15.99 16.88
N SER A 87 16.03 -16.74 16.18
CA SER A 87 15.65 -16.45 14.79
C SER A 87 15.03 -15.06 14.66
N PHE A 88 14.15 -14.68 15.57
CA PHE A 88 13.55 -13.34 15.58
C PHE A 88 14.60 -12.24 15.75
N SER A 89 15.58 -12.45 16.64
CA SER A 89 16.63 -11.46 16.92
C SER A 89 17.59 -11.23 15.75
N VAL A 90 17.72 -12.19 14.84
CA VAL A 90 18.51 -12.06 13.61
C VAL A 90 17.69 -11.69 12.38
N GLY A 91 16.38 -11.40 12.56
CA GLY A 91 15.47 -10.98 11.48
C GLY A 91 14.84 -12.13 10.69
N ASP A 92 15.08 -13.39 11.05
CA ASP A 92 14.41 -14.54 10.43
C ASP A 92 13.04 -14.78 11.11
N PHE A 93 12.09 -13.93 10.80
CA PHE A 93 10.74 -13.96 11.41
C PHE A 93 9.94 -15.18 11.00
N SER A 94 10.21 -15.74 9.81
CA SER A 94 9.54 -16.95 9.33
C SER A 94 9.97 -18.18 10.16
N ALA A 95 11.27 -18.39 10.35
CA ALA A 95 11.78 -19.46 11.20
C ALA A 95 11.37 -19.26 12.68
N ALA A 96 11.30 -18.00 13.15
CA ALA A 96 10.80 -17.68 14.48
C ALA A 96 9.34 -18.11 14.65
N LEU A 97 8.47 -17.77 13.72
CA LEU A 97 7.05 -18.12 13.75
C LEU A 97 6.85 -19.64 13.74
N VAL A 98 7.56 -20.36 12.89
CA VAL A 98 7.49 -21.84 12.83
C VAL A 98 7.90 -22.45 14.17
N SER A 99 9.02 -22.03 14.75
CA SER A 99 9.50 -22.54 16.05
C SER A 99 8.49 -22.23 17.17
N TRP A 100 7.90 -21.05 17.20
CA TRP A 100 6.89 -20.68 18.19
C TRP A 100 5.55 -21.39 17.99
N GLN A 101 5.14 -21.66 16.76
CA GLN A 101 3.94 -22.47 16.50
C GLN A 101 4.10 -23.92 16.96
N GLU A 102 5.27 -24.53 16.77
CA GLU A 102 5.57 -25.87 17.30
C GLU A 102 5.59 -25.88 18.83
N ALA A 103 6.24 -24.88 19.45
CA ALA A 103 6.25 -24.74 20.90
C ALA A 103 4.82 -24.56 21.46
N GLY A 104 4.00 -23.72 20.83
CA GLY A 104 2.61 -23.46 21.22
C GLY A 104 1.76 -24.72 21.24
N LYS A 105 1.86 -25.58 20.18
CA LYS A 105 1.18 -26.87 20.14
C LYS A 105 1.56 -27.77 21.33
N LEU A 106 2.82 -27.82 21.70
CA LEU A 106 3.31 -28.61 22.84
C LEU A 106 2.78 -28.03 24.16
N TYR A 107 2.79 -26.70 24.35
CA TYR A 107 2.23 -26.08 25.56
C TYR A 107 0.75 -26.36 25.71
N GLN A 108 -0.02 -26.29 24.61
CA GLN A 108 -1.44 -26.65 24.60
C GLN A 108 -1.68 -28.12 25.00
N GLN A 109 -0.93 -29.06 24.41
CA GLN A 109 -1.03 -30.49 24.75
C GLN A 109 -0.67 -30.78 26.21
N LEU A 110 0.24 -30.00 26.77
CA LEU A 110 0.69 -30.14 28.16
C LEU A 110 -0.24 -29.41 29.15
N GLY A 111 -1.20 -28.60 28.67
CA GLY A 111 -2.09 -27.79 29.50
C GLY A 111 -1.36 -26.66 30.25
N LEU A 112 -0.29 -26.14 29.68
CA LEU A 112 0.55 -25.06 30.24
C LEU A 112 0.07 -23.68 29.73
N THR A 113 -1.14 -23.26 30.15
CA THR A 113 -1.87 -22.09 29.60
C THR A 113 -1.07 -20.79 29.65
N GLU A 114 -0.37 -20.50 30.77
CA GLU A 114 0.42 -19.27 30.85
C GLU A 114 1.62 -19.26 29.87
N ALA A 115 2.25 -20.40 29.64
CA ALA A 115 3.34 -20.53 28.67
C ALA A 115 2.80 -20.45 27.23
N GLU A 116 1.63 -21.03 26.98
CA GLU A 116 0.92 -20.91 25.70
C GLU A 116 0.58 -19.45 25.38
N ASP A 117 0.02 -18.71 26.33
CA ASP A 117 -0.35 -17.31 26.14
C ASP A 117 0.88 -16.42 25.86
N ARG A 118 2.00 -16.61 26.55
CA ARG A 118 3.25 -15.90 26.26
C ARG A 118 3.82 -16.25 24.88
N ASN A 119 3.78 -17.53 24.54
CA ASN A 119 4.21 -18.00 23.22
C ASN A 119 3.33 -17.42 22.10
N ARG A 120 2.01 -17.28 22.34
CA ARG A 120 1.08 -16.64 21.41
C ARG A 120 1.44 -15.18 21.13
N LEU A 121 1.81 -14.41 22.15
CA LEU A 121 2.32 -13.03 21.96
C LEU A 121 3.58 -13.00 21.10
N ASN A 122 4.50 -13.96 21.27
CA ASN A 122 5.68 -14.08 20.44
C ASN A 122 5.30 -14.40 18.97
N GLN A 123 4.36 -15.34 18.76
CA GLN A 123 3.86 -15.65 17.41
C GLN A 123 3.24 -14.41 16.74
N VAL A 124 2.42 -13.67 17.47
CA VAL A 124 1.80 -12.44 16.97
C VAL A 124 2.85 -11.41 16.59
N GLN A 125 3.88 -11.23 17.40
CA GLN A 125 4.98 -10.35 17.05
C GLN A 125 5.66 -10.78 15.76
N ALA A 126 5.95 -12.07 15.57
CA ALA A 126 6.49 -12.56 14.31
C ALA A 126 5.49 -12.40 13.15
N MET A 127 4.18 -12.61 13.36
CA MET A 127 3.15 -12.35 12.35
C MET A 127 3.08 -10.87 11.96
N GLN A 128 3.22 -9.95 12.93
CA GLN A 128 3.28 -8.51 12.65
C GLN A 128 4.50 -8.17 11.79
N GLU A 129 5.68 -8.71 12.12
CA GLU A 129 6.89 -8.51 11.33
C GLU A 129 6.80 -9.14 9.93
N LEU A 130 6.03 -10.23 9.77
CA LEU A 130 5.74 -10.88 8.49
C LEU A 130 4.56 -10.25 7.72
N GLY A 131 3.93 -9.18 8.23
CA GLY A 131 2.76 -8.55 7.60
C GLY A 131 1.48 -9.38 7.64
N LEU A 132 1.46 -10.48 8.39
CA LEU A 132 0.30 -11.35 8.56
C LEU A 132 -0.69 -10.77 9.57
N PHE A 133 -1.09 -9.49 9.37
CA PHE A 133 -1.85 -8.71 10.36
C PHE A 133 -3.23 -9.31 10.66
N GLN A 134 -3.92 -9.79 9.64
CA GLN A 134 -5.22 -10.44 9.82
C GLN A 134 -5.07 -11.67 10.73
N SER A 135 -4.11 -12.54 10.45
CA SER A 135 -3.82 -13.72 11.28
C SER A 135 -3.37 -13.36 12.70
N ALA A 136 -2.56 -12.30 12.84
CA ALA A 136 -2.14 -11.77 14.14
C ALA A 136 -3.32 -11.26 14.96
N CYS A 137 -4.21 -10.48 14.33
CA CYS A 137 -5.42 -9.96 14.94
C CYS A 137 -6.35 -11.10 15.40
N GLU A 138 -6.62 -12.08 14.55
CA GLU A 138 -7.47 -13.23 14.88
C GLU A 138 -6.88 -14.09 16.01
N ALA A 139 -5.57 -14.34 15.98
CA ALA A 139 -4.89 -15.10 17.02
C ALA A 139 -5.00 -14.46 18.41
N ILE A 140 -4.97 -13.11 18.46
CA ILE A 140 -5.13 -12.36 19.71
C ILE A 140 -6.60 -12.18 20.06
N GLY A 141 -7.43 -11.75 19.12
CA GLY A 141 -8.85 -11.47 19.34
C GLY A 141 -9.57 -12.66 19.95
N ALA A 142 -9.37 -13.86 19.41
CA ALA A 142 -9.92 -15.08 19.93
C ALA A 142 -9.50 -15.38 21.38
N ARG A 143 -8.34 -14.92 21.82
CA ARG A 143 -7.87 -15.10 23.21
C ARG A 143 -8.51 -14.10 24.17
N ILE A 144 -8.83 -12.91 23.71
CA ILE A 144 -9.45 -11.84 24.51
C ILE A 144 -10.93 -12.13 24.68
N ASP A 145 -11.65 -12.33 23.60
CA ASP A 145 -13.07 -12.73 23.60
C ASP A 145 -13.43 -13.41 22.26
N GLU A 146 -13.67 -14.71 22.31
CA GLU A 146 -14.03 -15.54 21.12
C GLU A 146 -15.42 -15.19 20.52
N ASN A 147 -16.22 -14.39 21.21
CA ASN A 147 -17.53 -13.94 20.73
C ASN A 147 -17.47 -12.56 20.06
N VAL A 148 -16.32 -11.87 20.09
CA VAL A 148 -16.11 -10.54 19.53
C VAL A 148 -15.17 -10.63 18.35
N SER A 149 -15.63 -10.20 17.18
CA SER A 149 -14.77 -10.07 15.99
C SER A 149 -14.05 -8.72 16.03
N PHE A 150 -12.83 -8.70 16.59
CA PHE A 150 -12.00 -7.50 16.65
C PHE A 150 -11.44 -7.09 15.27
N CYS A 151 -11.39 -8.03 14.33
CA CYS A 151 -10.64 -7.89 13.08
C CYS A 151 -11.52 -7.62 11.84
N ALA A 152 -12.82 -7.40 12.03
CA ALA A 152 -13.78 -7.28 10.93
C ALA A 152 -14.12 -5.82 10.54
N GLY A 153 -13.33 -4.82 11.00
CA GLY A 153 -13.61 -3.40 10.72
C GLY A 153 -14.90 -2.88 11.36
N VAL A 154 -15.47 -3.62 12.29
CA VAL A 154 -16.68 -3.24 13.02
C VAL A 154 -16.28 -2.25 14.09
N LYS A 155 -16.87 -1.05 14.09
CA LYS A 155 -16.69 -0.08 15.18
C LYS A 155 -16.98 -0.75 16.51
N LEU A 156 -15.97 -0.78 17.36
CA LEU A 156 -16.10 -1.27 18.74
C LEU A 156 -16.85 -0.23 19.57
N GLU A 157 -18.15 -0.02 19.26
CA GLU A 157 -18.98 1.00 19.94
C GLU A 157 -19.14 0.76 21.43
N ASN A 158 -18.90 -0.49 21.88
CA ASN A 158 -18.85 -0.85 23.30
C ASN A 158 -17.86 -1.99 23.45
N LEU A 159 -16.60 -1.68 23.76
CA LEU A 159 -15.70 -2.71 24.30
C LEU A 159 -16.40 -3.42 25.45
N PRO A 160 -16.48 -4.75 25.43
CA PRO A 160 -17.28 -5.49 26.38
C PRO A 160 -16.92 -5.13 27.83
N GLU A 161 -17.92 -4.73 28.62
CA GLU A 161 -17.74 -4.42 30.03
C GLU A 161 -17.16 -5.61 30.84
N ASN A 162 -17.32 -6.82 30.28
CA ASN A 162 -16.71 -8.04 30.81
C ASN A 162 -15.18 -8.06 30.77
N LEU A 163 -14.52 -7.26 29.89
CA LEU A 163 -13.05 -7.17 29.87
C LEU A 163 -12.48 -6.49 31.12
N ARG A 164 -13.26 -5.68 31.84
CA ARG A 164 -12.85 -5.08 33.11
C ARG A 164 -12.55 -6.10 34.21
N ARG A 165 -13.03 -7.35 34.09
CA ARG A 165 -12.65 -8.46 34.99
C ARG A 165 -11.16 -8.81 34.96
N PHE A 166 -10.45 -8.38 33.94
CA PHE A 166 -9.00 -8.61 33.77
C PHE A 166 -8.14 -7.50 34.35
N ALA A 167 -8.71 -6.58 35.14
CA ALA A 167 -7.93 -5.53 35.79
C ALA A 167 -6.80 -6.15 36.64
N GLY A 168 -5.56 -5.72 36.44
CA GLY A 168 -4.37 -6.27 37.08
C GLY A 168 -3.81 -7.56 36.48
N ASP A 169 -4.47 -8.16 35.49
CA ASP A 169 -3.90 -9.28 34.72
C ASP A 169 -2.90 -8.77 33.66
N ARG A 170 -1.64 -8.76 34.04
CA ARG A 170 -0.54 -8.28 33.16
C ARG A 170 -0.55 -8.94 31.79
N LEU A 171 -0.79 -10.26 31.73
CA LEU A 171 -0.72 -10.99 30.48
C LEU A 171 -1.87 -10.61 29.54
N MET A 172 -3.08 -10.43 30.08
CA MET A 172 -4.22 -9.93 29.32
C MET A 172 -4.00 -8.50 28.81
N VAL A 173 -3.43 -7.62 29.64
CA VAL A 173 -3.11 -6.25 29.21
C VAL A 173 -2.06 -6.24 28.08
N LEU A 174 -1.09 -7.15 28.10
CA LEU A 174 -0.15 -7.32 26.97
C LEU A 174 -0.83 -7.83 25.69
N HIS A 175 -1.89 -8.67 25.82
CA HIS A 175 -2.69 -9.05 24.64
C HIS A 175 -3.48 -7.87 24.09
N LEU A 176 -4.04 -7.02 24.95
CA LEU A 176 -4.70 -5.77 24.50
C LEU A 176 -3.71 -4.82 23.80
N GLN A 177 -2.50 -4.67 24.36
CA GLN A 177 -1.45 -3.88 23.70
C GLN A 177 -1.11 -4.43 22.31
N ALA A 178 -0.87 -5.74 22.21
CA ALA A 178 -0.54 -6.38 20.93
C ALA A 178 -1.70 -6.31 19.92
N LEU A 179 -2.97 -6.40 20.39
CA LEU A 179 -4.15 -6.16 19.55
C LEU A 179 -4.22 -4.72 19.06
N GLY A 180 -4.02 -3.74 19.94
CA GLY A 180 -4.01 -2.33 19.56
C GLY A 180 -2.94 -2.01 18.53
N ASP A 181 -1.71 -2.52 18.72
CA ASP A 181 -0.65 -2.37 17.73
C ASP A 181 -1.00 -3.05 16.39
N THR A 182 -1.61 -4.24 16.42
CA THR A 182 -2.05 -4.94 15.20
C THR A 182 -3.14 -4.15 14.47
N LEU A 183 -4.15 -3.63 15.18
CA LEU A 183 -5.22 -2.81 14.61
C LEU A 183 -4.66 -1.52 13.98
N ARG A 184 -3.67 -0.88 14.64
CA ARG A 184 -2.96 0.26 14.05
C ARG A 184 -2.27 -0.11 12.75
N LEU A 185 -1.59 -1.25 12.71
CA LEU A 185 -0.91 -1.77 11.51
C LEU A 185 -1.90 -2.14 10.38
N MET A 186 -3.12 -2.53 10.73
CA MET A 186 -4.23 -2.75 9.78
C MET A 186 -4.89 -1.44 9.32
N GLY A 187 -4.56 -0.29 9.92
CA GLY A 187 -5.17 1.00 9.61
C GLY A 187 -6.43 1.33 10.39
N ASP A 188 -6.93 0.42 11.25
CA ASP A 188 -8.06 0.69 12.15
C ASP A 188 -7.60 1.46 13.39
N LEU A 189 -7.32 2.75 13.18
CA LEU A 189 -6.74 3.62 14.20
C LEU A 189 -7.72 3.92 15.35
N GLU A 190 -9.02 3.92 15.08
CA GLU A 190 -10.05 4.17 16.11
C GLU A 190 -10.15 2.99 17.09
N SER A 191 -10.24 1.77 16.56
CA SER A 191 -10.27 0.56 17.38
C SER A 191 -8.95 0.35 18.13
N SER A 192 -7.82 0.65 17.47
CA SER A 192 -6.50 0.64 18.11
C SER A 192 -6.45 1.53 19.34
N GLN A 193 -6.88 2.79 19.22
CA GLN A 193 -6.92 3.74 20.33
C GLN A 193 -7.78 3.21 21.48
N GLN A 194 -9.01 2.77 21.20
CA GLN A 194 -9.95 2.29 22.20
C GLN A 194 -9.40 1.08 22.98
N VAL A 195 -8.79 0.13 22.27
CA VAL A 195 -8.20 -1.08 22.90
C VAL A 195 -7.00 -0.72 23.79
N LEU A 196 -6.15 0.20 23.34
CA LEU A 196 -4.97 0.63 24.09
C LEU A 196 -5.37 1.48 25.32
N GLU A 197 -6.38 2.34 25.20
CA GLU A 197 -6.93 3.11 26.33
C GLU A 197 -7.54 2.17 27.38
N LEU A 198 -8.28 1.14 26.96
CA LEU A 198 -8.74 0.10 27.88
C LEU A 198 -7.57 -0.61 28.57
N GLY A 199 -6.50 -0.93 27.84
CA GLY A 199 -5.27 -1.48 28.42
C GLY A 199 -4.71 -0.59 29.54
N LEU A 200 -4.70 0.75 29.34
CA LEU A 200 -4.27 1.71 30.36
C LEU A 200 -5.19 1.75 31.57
N GLU A 201 -6.50 1.58 31.38
CA GLU A 201 -7.45 1.48 32.50
C GLU A 201 -7.25 0.20 33.33
N LEU A 202 -6.81 -0.88 32.72
CA LEU A 202 -6.69 -2.20 33.33
C LEU A 202 -5.32 -2.48 33.95
N VAL A 203 -4.28 -1.72 33.57
CA VAL A 203 -2.93 -1.90 34.11
C VAL A 203 -2.89 -1.45 35.57
N ASP A 204 -2.44 -2.33 36.46
CA ASP A 204 -2.34 -2.02 37.90
C ASP A 204 -0.88 -2.19 38.38
N GLY A 205 -0.21 -1.06 38.63
CA GLY A 205 1.12 -0.99 39.25
C GLY A 205 2.29 -1.52 38.41
N ASP A 206 2.07 -2.11 37.26
CA ASP A 206 3.12 -2.59 36.35
C ASP A 206 3.61 -1.46 35.41
N THR A 207 4.69 -0.80 35.84
CA THR A 207 5.26 0.34 35.11
C THR A 207 5.78 -0.04 33.71
N GLU A 208 6.28 -1.26 33.50
CA GLU A 208 6.77 -1.69 32.20
C GLU A 208 5.62 -1.83 31.20
N THR A 209 4.53 -2.47 31.58
CA THR A 209 3.36 -2.63 30.71
C THR A 209 2.67 -1.28 30.48
N PHE A 210 2.60 -0.41 31.50
CA PHE A 210 2.11 0.96 31.33
C PHE A 210 2.94 1.73 30.28
N ASP A 211 4.28 1.68 30.37
CA ASP A 211 5.17 2.37 29.43
C ASP A 211 5.03 1.85 27.99
N LYS A 212 4.83 0.53 27.81
CA LYS A 212 4.54 -0.07 26.50
C LYS A 212 3.23 0.46 25.91
N LEU A 213 2.17 0.52 26.70
CA LEU A 213 0.89 1.08 26.27
C LEU A 213 1.00 2.57 25.92
N GLN A 214 1.76 3.35 26.68
CA GLN A 214 2.00 4.76 26.37
C GLN A 214 2.73 4.91 25.04
N LEU A 215 3.73 4.08 24.78
CA LEU A 215 4.45 4.09 23.49
C LEU A 215 3.53 3.75 22.32
N SER A 216 2.72 2.67 22.46
CA SER A 216 1.76 2.23 21.44
C SER A 216 0.68 3.29 21.16
N LEU A 217 0.14 3.95 22.20
CA LEU A 217 -0.80 5.06 22.05
C LEU A 217 -0.16 6.27 21.36
N GLY A 218 1.08 6.60 21.71
CA GLY A 218 1.83 7.65 21.02
C GLY A 218 1.95 7.38 19.51
N ASN A 219 2.25 6.13 19.16
CA ASN A 219 2.32 5.70 17.76
C ASN A 219 0.96 5.75 17.07
N THR A 220 -0.12 5.36 17.75
CA THR A 220 -1.49 5.41 17.19
C THR A 220 -1.97 6.84 16.96
N TRP A 221 -1.74 7.75 17.93
CA TRP A 221 -2.10 9.16 17.79
C TRP A 221 -1.31 9.85 16.67
N ARG A 222 0.00 9.54 16.55
CA ARG A 222 0.80 10.00 15.42
C ARG A 222 0.20 9.53 14.09
N ALA A 223 -0.16 8.26 14.00
CA ALA A 223 -0.79 7.69 12.81
C ALA A 223 -2.08 8.40 12.42
N LYS A 224 -2.91 8.77 13.41
CA LYS A 224 -4.13 9.56 13.17
C LYS A 224 -3.80 10.93 12.59
N GLY A 225 -2.82 11.62 13.16
CA GLY A 225 -2.34 12.90 12.66
C GLY A 225 -1.80 12.81 11.21
N ASP A 226 -0.97 11.82 10.94
CA ASP A 226 -0.39 11.60 9.60
C ASP A 226 -1.49 11.27 8.57
N ARG A 227 -2.51 10.46 8.93
CA ARG A 227 -3.66 10.16 8.08
C ARG A 227 -4.51 11.41 7.76
N GLN A 228 -4.82 12.22 8.77
CA GLN A 228 -5.57 13.46 8.58
C GLN A 228 -4.79 14.46 7.72
N TRP A 229 -3.49 14.57 7.92
CA TRP A 229 -2.61 15.39 7.08
C TRP A 229 -2.67 14.97 5.61
N ALA A 230 -2.58 13.66 5.33
CA ALA A 230 -2.68 13.14 3.98
C ALA A 230 -4.05 13.42 3.33
N ILE A 231 -5.15 13.31 4.11
CA ILE A 231 -6.50 13.67 3.66
C ILE A 231 -6.60 15.17 3.36
N ALA A 232 -6.08 16.03 4.25
CA ALA A 232 -6.10 17.47 4.06
C ALA A 232 -5.32 17.89 2.80
N GLN A 233 -4.17 17.30 2.54
CA GLN A 233 -3.41 17.53 1.31
C GLN A 233 -4.16 17.08 0.05
N SER A 234 -4.92 16.00 0.11
CA SER A 234 -5.72 15.52 -1.02
C SER A 234 -6.99 16.35 -1.26
N ALA A 235 -7.58 16.90 -0.20
CA ALA A 235 -8.81 17.69 -0.25
C ALA A 235 -8.62 19.15 -0.70
N THR A 236 -7.41 19.67 -0.71
CA THR A 236 -7.12 21.07 -1.09
C THR A 236 -7.48 21.44 -2.53
N SER A 237 -7.89 20.48 -3.36
CA SER A 237 -8.39 20.73 -4.71
C SER A 237 -9.86 21.19 -4.77
N THR A 238 -10.66 21.06 -3.70
CA THR A 238 -12.14 21.19 -3.79
C THR A 238 -12.78 22.13 -2.76
N ILE A 239 -12.08 22.62 -1.73
CA ILE A 239 -12.67 23.42 -0.66
C ILE A 239 -12.39 24.92 -0.88
N GLN A 240 -13.43 25.74 -0.87
CA GLN A 240 -13.33 27.19 -0.67
C GLN A 240 -12.65 27.44 0.68
N PHE A 241 -11.37 27.82 0.64
CA PHE A 241 -10.60 28.15 1.84
C PHE A 241 -11.24 29.32 2.60
N ASN A 242 -11.72 29.04 3.80
CA ASN A 242 -11.83 30.04 4.83
C ASN A 242 -10.43 30.27 5.42
N PHE A 243 -9.90 31.46 5.23
CA PHE A 243 -8.52 31.88 5.52
C PHE A 243 -8.11 31.93 7.00
N GLU A 244 -8.83 31.30 7.89
CA GLU A 244 -8.44 31.14 9.30
C GLU A 244 -7.59 29.88 9.55
N PHE A 245 -7.18 29.16 8.51
CA PHE A 245 -6.60 27.82 8.65
C PHE A 245 -5.09 27.76 8.36
N CYS A 246 -4.34 27.37 9.39
CA CYS A 246 -3.06 26.69 9.25
C CYS A 246 -3.39 25.17 9.11
N PRO A 247 -3.04 24.46 8.02
CA PRO A 247 -3.32 23.03 7.88
C PRO A 247 -2.74 22.18 9.01
N ILE A 248 -1.71 22.68 9.69
CA ILE A 248 -1.10 22.09 10.88
C ILE A 248 -2.02 22.18 12.12
N LEU A 249 -2.96 23.16 12.17
CA LEU A 249 -3.84 23.36 13.33
C LEU A 249 -4.99 22.32 13.39
N GLU A 250 -5.44 21.78 12.27
CA GLU A 250 -6.49 20.73 12.29
C GLU A 250 -5.98 19.42 12.91
N ASN A 251 -4.68 19.13 12.80
CA ASN A 251 -4.07 17.89 13.28
C ASN A 251 -3.23 18.10 14.54
N GLN A 252 -3.30 19.29 15.15
CA GLN A 252 -2.49 19.63 16.32
C GLN A 252 -2.87 18.76 17.52
N GLU A 253 -4.16 18.44 17.68
CA GLU A 253 -4.66 17.63 18.80
C GLU A 253 -4.07 16.22 18.79
N GLU A 254 -3.97 15.59 17.60
CA GLU A 254 -3.42 14.26 17.42
C GLU A 254 -1.91 14.24 17.69
N TYR A 255 -1.16 15.18 17.13
CA TYR A 255 0.28 15.25 17.34
C TYR A 255 0.64 15.66 18.77
N ASP A 256 -0.12 16.57 19.40
CA ASP A 256 0.05 16.92 20.81
C ASP A 256 -0.24 15.72 21.72
N SER A 257 -1.26 14.93 21.39
CA SER A 257 -1.57 13.67 22.07
C SER A 257 -0.43 12.66 21.93
N ALA A 258 0.11 12.49 20.71
CA ALA A 258 1.25 11.63 20.47
C ALA A 258 2.47 12.04 21.33
N LEU A 259 2.82 13.32 21.30
CA LEU A 259 3.92 13.87 22.10
C LEU A 259 3.73 13.65 23.59
N LYS A 260 2.50 13.86 24.11
CA LYS A 260 2.15 13.63 25.52
C LYS A 260 2.35 12.16 25.92
N HIS A 261 1.92 11.22 25.09
CA HIS A 261 2.09 9.80 25.36
C HIS A 261 3.57 9.41 25.36
N TYR A 262 4.40 9.87 24.42
CA TYR A 262 5.85 9.64 24.43
C TYR A 262 6.53 10.22 25.67
N GLN A 263 6.10 11.39 26.15
CA GLN A 263 6.63 12.01 27.38
C GLN A 263 6.26 11.20 28.61
N ASN A 264 5.09 10.56 28.65
CA ASN A 264 4.61 9.78 29.80
C ASN A 264 5.38 8.47 30.01
N VAL A 265 6.16 7.99 29.05
CA VAL A 265 7.04 6.81 29.23
C VAL A 265 8.09 7.12 30.29
N SER A 266 8.19 6.27 31.31
CA SER A 266 8.98 6.52 32.52
C SER A 266 10.48 6.34 32.31
N GLU A 267 11.30 7.02 33.10
CA GLU A 267 12.76 6.85 33.13
C GLU A 267 13.17 5.49 33.74
N ASN A 268 12.26 4.77 34.38
CA ASN A 268 12.53 3.46 34.99
C ASN A 268 12.72 2.36 33.93
N ASN A 269 12.25 2.61 32.68
CA ASN A 269 12.44 1.72 31.53
C ASN A 269 13.32 2.40 30.46
N PRO A 270 14.64 2.37 30.62
CA PRO A 270 15.53 3.20 29.81
C PRO A 270 15.52 2.88 28.31
N LEU A 271 15.17 1.64 27.91
CA LEU A 271 15.05 1.27 26.50
C LEU A 271 13.75 1.82 25.88
N LEU A 272 12.62 1.64 26.56
CA LEU A 272 11.33 2.19 26.11
C LEU A 272 11.37 3.72 26.08
N LYS A 273 12.02 4.34 27.08
CA LYS A 273 12.22 5.79 27.12
C LYS A 273 13.07 6.30 25.97
N LEU A 274 14.15 5.56 25.63
CA LEU A 274 15.02 5.91 24.50
C LEU A 274 14.22 5.85 23.17
N GLN A 275 13.39 4.84 23.00
CA GLN A 275 12.54 4.67 21.82
C GLN A 275 11.46 5.78 21.77
N ALA A 276 10.79 6.08 22.89
CA ALA A 276 9.82 7.15 22.98
C ALA A 276 10.44 8.52 22.64
N ASN A 277 11.63 8.81 23.18
CA ASN A 277 12.37 10.04 22.87
C ASN A 277 12.75 10.11 21.37
N LEU A 278 13.16 8.99 20.79
CA LEU A 278 13.48 8.92 19.36
C LEU A 278 12.24 9.20 18.49
N ASN A 279 11.10 8.57 18.81
CA ASN A 279 9.83 8.79 18.11
C ASN A 279 9.35 10.25 18.25
N GLN A 280 9.46 10.83 19.45
CA GLN A 280 9.18 12.25 19.69
C GLN A 280 10.05 13.16 18.82
N LEU A 281 11.35 12.93 18.78
CA LEU A 281 12.28 13.74 17.99
C LEU A 281 12.06 13.56 16.49
N ASN A 282 11.76 12.35 16.02
CA ASN A 282 11.38 12.10 14.63
C ASN A 282 10.13 12.90 14.23
N LEU A 283 9.09 12.88 15.07
CA LEU A 283 7.89 13.69 14.84
C LEU A 283 8.22 15.18 14.79
N GLN A 284 9.06 15.67 15.70
CA GLN A 284 9.49 17.08 15.71
C GLN A 284 10.31 17.46 14.47
N VAL A 285 11.17 16.57 13.96
CA VAL A 285 11.90 16.78 12.69
C VAL A 285 10.94 16.85 11.51
N ALA A 286 9.93 15.98 11.44
CA ALA A 286 8.92 15.99 10.39
C ALA A 286 8.07 17.27 10.42
N LEU A 287 7.62 17.69 11.59
CA LEU A 287 6.84 18.92 11.76
C LEU A 287 7.67 20.19 11.39
N ASN A 288 8.96 20.21 11.70
CA ASN A 288 9.83 21.30 11.27
C ASN A 288 9.96 21.37 9.74
N GLN A 289 9.99 20.27 9.03
CA GLN A 289 10.02 20.26 7.58
C GLN A 289 8.74 20.84 6.99
N ASN A 290 7.58 20.41 7.46
CA ASN A 290 6.27 20.89 6.99
C ASN A 290 6.12 22.41 7.16
N ILE A 291 6.71 22.98 8.22
CA ILE A 291 6.74 24.44 8.45
C ILE A 291 7.65 25.14 7.44
N LEU A 292 8.79 24.55 7.09
CA LEU A 292 9.76 25.14 6.13
C LEU A 292 9.25 25.09 4.70
N ASP A 293 8.49 24.04 4.36
CA ASP A 293 7.92 23.83 3.03
C ASP A 293 6.64 24.68 2.81
N PHE A 294 6.01 25.19 3.88
CA PHE A 294 4.85 26.05 3.80
C PHE A 294 5.25 27.49 3.41
N ASN A 295 4.91 27.90 2.18
CA ASN A 295 5.13 29.27 1.69
C ASN A 295 3.80 30.01 1.50
N PRO A 296 3.31 30.75 2.52
CA PRO A 296 2.02 31.43 2.45
C PRO A 296 1.94 32.50 1.35
N LEU A 297 3.08 33.04 0.89
CA LEU A 297 3.12 34.03 -0.19
C LEU A 297 2.91 33.40 -1.57
N GLU A 298 3.43 32.22 -1.78
CA GLU A 298 3.27 31.45 -3.02
C GLU A 298 1.81 30.95 -3.17
N GLU A 299 1.22 30.48 -2.08
CA GLU A 299 -0.20 30.11 -2.06
C GLU A 299 -1.12 31.32 -2.26
N ALA A 300 -0.84 32.45 -1.65
CA ALA A 300 -1.59 33.66 -1.86
C ALA A 300 -1.48 34.21 -3.32
N GLN A 301 -0.33 34.04 -3.98
CA GLN A 301 -0.15 34.31 -5.42
C GLN A 301 -0.96 33.38 -6.29
N ASN A 302 -0.96 32.09 -5.98
CA ASN A 302 -1.70 31.08 -6.72
C ASN A 302 -3.22 31.29 -6.68
N LEU A 303 -3.72 31.93 -5.62
CA LEU A 303 -5.14 32.23 -5.41
C LEU A 303 -5.58 33.62 -5.94
N ASN A 304 -4.69 34.38 -6.60
CA ASN A 304 -4.96 35.74 -7.10
C ASN A 304 -5.47 36.73 -6.04
N LEU A 305 -5.08 36.56 -4.78
CA LEU A 305 -5.58 37.36 -3.65
C LEU A 305 -4.96 38.77 -3.57
N PHE A 306 -3.85 39.01 -4.27
CA PHE A 306 -3.16 40.31 -4.27
C PHE A 306 -3.94 41.46 -4.91
N ASN A 307 -5.05 41.15 -5.60
CA ASN A 307 -5.83 42.17 -6.31
C ASN A 307 -6.98 42.78 -5.49
N THR A 308 -7.15 42.41 -4.23
CA THR A 308 -8.18 42.98 -3.34
C THR A 308 -7.58 43.55 -2.06
N GLN A 309 -8.12 44.73 -1.64
CA GLN A 309 -7.68 45.39 -0.42
C GLN A 309 -7.94 44.56 0.85
N SER A 310 -8.92 43.69 0.81
CA SER A 310 -9.21 42.69 1.86
C SER A 310 -8.19 41.55 1.89
N GLY A 311 -7.67 41.11 0.73
CA GLY A 311 -6.67 40.06 0.62
C GLY A 311 -5.32 40.46 1.21
N ASN A 312 -4.88 41.73 0.99
CA ASN A 312 -3.62 42.21 1.54
C ASN A 312 -3.60 42.31 3.08
N ASN A 313 -4.74 42.68 3.69
CA ASN A 313 -4.86 42.72 5.16
C ASN A 313 -4.93 41.31 5.74
N LEU A 314 -5.53 40.35 5.03
CA LEU A 314 -5.64 38.95 5.40
C LEU A 314 -4.26 38.27 5.37
N ILE A 315 -3.46 38.50 4.31
CA ILE A 315 -2.09 38.00 4.17
C ILE A 315 -1.17 38.53 5.28
N LEU A 316 -1.28 39.81 5.64
CA LEU A 316 -0.51 40.39 6.73
C LEU A 316 -0.90 39.79 8.10
N ASN A 317 -2.17 39.54 8.34
CA ASN A 317 -2.63 38.89 9.58
C ASN A 317 -2.19 37.42 9.64
N THR A 318 -2.24 36.70 8.52
CA THR A 318 -1.79 35.30 8.45
C THR A 318 -0.28 35.16 8.65
N LEU A 319 0.52 36.11 8.12
CA LEU A 319 1.97 36.17 8.37
C LEU A 319 2.30 36.52 9.83
N GLN A 320 1.43 37.28 10.54
CA GLN A 320 1.58 37.56 11.97
C GLN A 320 1.12 36.43 12.89
N THR A 321 0.23 35.56 12.44
CA THR A 321 -0.27 34.39 13.19
C THR A 321 0.50 33.10 12.92
N ALA A 322 1.54 33.13 12.08
CA ALA A 322 2.40 31.98 11.75
C ALA A 322 3.28 31.48 12.94
N THR A 323 2.83 31.68 14.17
CA THR A 323 3.34 30.97 15.36
C THR A 323 2.45 29.77 15.68
N CYS A 324 2.23 28.92 14.69
CA CYS A 324 1.27 27.81 14.78
C CYS A 324 1.73 26.65 15.65
N ILE A 325 3.00 26.52 16.00
CA ILE A 325 3.50 25.47 16.92
C ILE A 325 4.58 26.12 17.78
N SER A 326 4.60 25.78 19.07
CA SER A 326 5.74 26.05 19.96
C SER A 326 6.95 25.29 19.41
N THR A 327 7.66 25.90 18.46
CA THR A 327 8.81 25.28 17.80
C THR A 327 9.95 25.19 18.79
N ILE A 328 10.30 23.97 19.17
CA ILE A 328 11.60 23.75 19.84
C ILE A 328 12.67 24.17 18.84
N PRO A 329 13.61 25.06 19.22
CA PRO A 329 14.71 25.44 18.34
C PRO A 329 15.40 24.20 17.78
N TRP A 330 15.56 24.13 16.47
CA TRP A 330 16.13 22.93 15.81
C TRP A 330 17.50 22.52 16.38
N GLN A 331 18.26 23.48 16.90
CA GLN A 331 19.53 23.21 17.59
C GLN A 331 19.33 22.35 18.84
N ASN A 332 18.23 22.52 19.59
CA ASN A 332 17.91 21.68 20.73
C ASN A 332 17.54 20.25 20.28
N ILE A 333 16.82 20.12 19.17
CA ILE A 333 16.54 18.80 18.56
C ILE A 333 17.86 18.13 18.17
N ALA A 334 18.77 18.85 17.54
CA ALA A 334 20.10 18.34 17.17
C ALA A 334 20.91 17.87 18.38
N GLN A 335 20.89 18.64 19.48
CA GLN A 335 21.58 18.29 20.73
C GLN A 335 20.97 17.02 21.37
N ASN A 336 19.65 16.91 21.37
CA ASN A 336 18.96 15.74 21.91
C ASN A 336 19.26 14.48 21.05
N LEU A 337 19.25 14.60 19.72
CA LEU A 337 19.65 13.51 18.82
C LEU A 337 21.10 13.07 19.09
N GLN A 338 22.03 14.04 19.30
CA GLN A 338 23.41 13.72 19.65
C GLN A 338 23.50 12.93 20.98
N THR A 339 22.69 13.30 21.97
CA THR A 339 22.61 12.56 23.24
C THR A 339 22.14 11.13 23.03
N ILE A 340 21.13 10.92 22.16
CA ILE A 340 20.66 9.56 21.82
C ILE A 340 21.75 8.76 21.11
N ILE A 341 22.50 9.38 20.18
CA ILE A 341 23.64 8.72 19.50
C ILE A 341 24.68 8.25 20.53
N ASP A 342 25.04 9.09 21.47
CA ASP A 342 26.06 8.75 22.47
C ASP A 342 25.58 7.61 23.41
N VAL A 343 24.32 7.65 23.84
CA VAL A 343 23.73 6.61 24.69
C VAL A 343 23.58 5.28 23.94
N SER A 344 23.08 5.31 22.69
CA SER A 344 22.93 4.10 21.89
C SER A 344 24.27 3.46 21.54
N GLN A 345 25.30 4.28 21.29
CA GLN A 345 26.68 3.78 21.08
C GLN A 345 27.24 3.07 22.32
N GLN A 346 27.05 3.66 23.52
CA GLN A 346 27.48 3.03 24.77
C GLN A 346 26.78 1.69 25.05
N ARG A 347 25.51 1.59 24.62
CA ARG A 347 24.67 0.39 24.79
C ARG A 347 24.82 -0.63 23.65
N LYS A 348 25.58 -0.30 22.59
CA LYS A 348 25.68 -1.07 21.35
C LYS A 348 24.31 -1.30 20.67
N ASP A 349 23.38 -0.37 20.83
CA ASP A 349 22.09 -0.36 20.15
C ASP A 349 22.26 0.27 18.76
N LEU A 350 22.66 -0.56 17.79
CA LEU A 350 22.98 -0.13 16.43
C LEU A 350 21.77 0.43 15.69
N LYS A 351 20.58 -0.14 15.92
CA LYS A 351 19.34 0.30 15.24
C LYS A 351 18.98 1.72 15.67
N THR A 352 18.89 1.97 16.97
CA THR A 352 18.64 3.32 17.51
C THR A 352 19.72 4.31 17.10
N GLN A 353 21.00 3.89 17.09
CA GLN A 353 22.11 4.73 16.67
C GLN A 353 22.01 5.14 15.19
N SER A 354 21.65 4.21 14.29
CA SER A 354 21.45 4.47 12.88
C SER A 354 20.32 5.48 12.66
N TYR A 355 19.16 5.28 13.32
CA TYR A 355 18.04 6.22 13.25
C TYR A 355 18.43 7.63 13.72
N ALA A 356 19.03 7.75 14.89
CA ALA A 356 19.39 9.06 15.44
C ALA A 356 20.39 9.81 14.56
N LEU A 357 21.39 9.11 13.99
CA LEU A 357 22.34 9.69 13.03
C LEU A 357 21.63 10.12 11.72
N GLY A 358 20.75 9.31 11.20
CA GLY A 358 19.98 9.61 9.99
C GLY A 358 19.09 10.83 10.18
N TYR A 359 18.35 10.91 11.28
CA TYR A 359 17.50 12.08 11.61
C TYR A 359 18.33 13.33 11.87
N LEU A 360 19.50 13.21 12.50
CA LEU A 360 20.41 14.33 12.64
C LEU A 360 20.92 14.82 11.27
N GLY A 361 21.24 13.91 10.37
CA GLY A 361 21.58 14.19 8.98
C GLY A 361 20.44 14.94 8.25
N ARG A 362 19.19 14.45 8.39
CA ARG A 362 17.99 15.09 7.82
C ARG A 362 17.77 16.51 8.36
N LEU A 363 17.92 16.68 9.66
CA LEU A 363 17.76 17.99 10.30
C LEU A 363 18.76 19.01 9.75
N TYR A 364 20.04 18.64 9.60
CA TYR A 364 21.06 19.48 8.98
C TYR A 364 20.82 19.71 7.49
N GLU A 365 20.28 18.73 6.75
CA GLU A 365 19.86 18.86 5.34
C GLU A 365 18.77 19.93 5.19
N GLN A 366 17.74 19.87 6.06
CA GLN A 366 16.62 20.81 6.07
C GLN A 366 17.07 22.25 6.34
N HIS A 367 17.98 22.46 7.28
CA HIS A 367 18.45 23.78 7.69
C HIS A 367 19.71 24.24 6.96
N ALA A 368 20.16 23.48 5.95
CA ALA A 368 21.39 23.82 5.24
C ALA A 368 21.29 25.13 4.46
N GLN A 369 20.08 25.43 3.89
CA GLN A 369 19.98 26.50 2.90
C GLN A 369 21.18 26.42 1.94
N ASP A 370 22.06 27.45 1.89
CA ASP A 370 23.28 27.39 1.11
C ASP A 370 24.55 27.13 1.94
N SER A 371 24.39 26.69 3.20
CA SER A 371 25.52 26.39 4.06
C SER A 371 26.22 25.08 3.69
N LYS A 372 27.41 25.21 3.09
CA LYS A 372 28.25 24.02 2.77
C LYS A 372 28.65 23.22 4.02
N GLU A 373 28.80 23.86 5.16
CA GLU A 373 29.15 23.22 6.42
C GLU A 373 28.01 22.32 6.90
N TYR A 374 26.77 22.81 6.85
CA TYR A 374 25.59 22.01 7.24
C TYR A 374 25.35 20.87 6.26
N LEU A 375 25.52 21.07 4.94
CA LEU A 375 25.45 19.98 3.96
C LEU A 375 26.54 18.93 4.18
N GLN A 376 27.75 19.32 4.56
CA GLN A 376 28.81 18.39 4.87
C GLN A 376 28.53 17.60 6.16
N THR A 377 27.97 18.25 7.18
CA THR A 377 27.52 17.61 8.43
C THR A 377 26.40 16.64 8.16
N ALA A 378 25.39 17.02 7.34
CA ALA A 378 24.32 16.16 6.90
C ALA A 378 24.85 14.91 6.19
N LYS A 379 25.74 15.10 5.20
CA LYS A 379 26.39 14.00 4.46
C LYS A 379 27.10 13.03 5.39
N THR A 380 27.90 13.56 6.31
CA THR A 380 28.71 12.73 7.23
C THR A 380 27.83 11.89 8.15
N ASN A 381 26.77 12.46 8.74
CA ASN A 381 25.86 11.73 9.62
C ASN A 381 25.04 10.70 8.85
N THR A 382 24.55 11.05 7.67
CA THR A 382 23.83 10.11 6.79
C THR A 382 24.70 8.93 6.37
N GLN A 383 25.97 9.16 6.01
CA GLN A 383 26.88 8.08 5.65
C GLN A 383 27.20 7.15 6.83
N LYS A 384 27.33 7.71 8.05
CA LYS A 384 27.49 6.89 9.26
C LYS A 384 26.24 6.04 9.54
N ALA A 385 25.05 6.66 9.44
CA ALA A 385 23.78 5.95 9.60
C ALA A 385 23.65 4.79 8.60
N LEU A 386 23.96 5.05 7.32
CA LEU A 386 23.97 4.04 6.26
C LEU A 386 24.97 2.92 6.52
N SER A 387 26.19 3.26 6.93
CA SER A 387 27.23 2.26 7.23
C SER A 387 26.80 1.33 8.37
N ILE A 388 26.12 1.86 9.39
CA ILE A 388 25.58 1.04 10.49
C ILE A 388 24.42 0.17 9.98
N ALA A 389 23.47 0.72 9.21
CA ALA A 389 22.35 -0.01 8.66
C ALA A 389 22.78 -1.18 7.77
N GLN A 390 23.89 -1.03 7.04
CA GLN A 390 24.46 -2.05 6.15
C GLN A 390 25.51 -2.95 6.83
N SER A 391 25.78 -2.77 8.11
CA SER A 391 26.72 -3.62 8.82
C SER A 391 26.20 -5.06 8.96
N LEU A 392 27.10 -6.04 9.04
CA LEU A 392 26.72 -7.44 9.25
C LEU A 392 25.97 -7.66 10.58
N ASP A 393 26.25 -6.81 11.57
CA ASP A 393 25.65 -6.91 12.90
C ASP A 393 24.20 -6.41 12.95
N LEU A 394 23.78 -5.53 12.02
CA LEU A 394 22.42 -4.99 11.98
C LEU A 394 21.64 -5.49 10.78
N ASN A 395 22.23 -5.41 9.56
CA ASN A 395 21.65 -5.80 8.29
C ASN A 395 20.19 -5.32 8.13
N ALA A 396 19.99 -4.02 8.21
CA ALA A 396 18.67 -3.37 8.23
C ALA A 396 18.40 -2.64 6.90
N PRO A 397 17.96 -3.34 5.85
CA PRO A 397 17.69 -2.75 4.54
C PRO A 397 16.56 -1.70 4.61
N GLU A 398 15.60 -1.84 5.55
CA GLU A 398 14.53 -0.87 5.82
C GLU A 398 15.06 0.48 6.29
N LEU A 399 16.26 0.53 6.86
CA LEU A 399 16.96 1.77 7.17
C LEU A 399 17.87 2.22 6.03
N ALA A 400 18.54 1.24 5.39
CA ALA A 400 19.54 1.53 4.38
C ALA A 400 18.95 2.34 3.21
N TYR A 401 17.73 2.02 2.70
CA TYR A 401 17.14 2.75 1.60
C TYR A 401 16.84 4.22 1.97
N GLN A 402 16.40 4.48 3.21
CA GLN A 402 16.13 5.86 3.67
C GLN A 402 17.39 6.70 3.62
N TRP A 403 18.51 6.15 4.12
CA TRP A 403 19.77 6.86 4.15
C TRP A 403 20.43 6.95 2.76
N GLN A 404 20.22 5.98 1.88
CA GLN A 404 20.62 6.04 0.47
C GLN A 404 19.87 7.16 -0.25
N TRP A 405 18.56 7.24 -0.07
CA TRP A 405 17.72 8.31 -0.61
C TRP A 405 18.12 9.69 -0.07
N GLN A 406 18.27 9.82 1.25
CA GLN A 406 18.74 11.06 1.87
C GLN A 406 20.12 11.46 1.34
N LEU A 407 21.03 10.51 1.19
CA LEU A 407 22.34 10.76 0.60
C LEU A 407 22.23 11.29 -0.84
N GLY A 408 21.34 10.73 -1.64
CA GLY A 408 21.06 11.20 -3.00
C GLY A 408 20.65 12.68 -3.03
N ARG A 409 19.68 13.08 -2.18
CA ARG A 409 19.28 14.50 -2.05
C ARG A 409 20.42 15.41 -1.62
N ILE A 410 21.23 14.99 -0.66
CA ILE A 410 22.38 15.77 -0.20
C ILE A 410 23.43 15.91 -1.31
N LEU A 411 23.68 14.84 -2.09
CA LEU A 411 24.59 14.88 -3.24
C LEU A 411 24.11 15.85 -4.32
N GLU A 412 22.80 15.96 -4.57
CA GLU A 412 22.23 16.95 -5.47
C GLU A 412 22.49 18.39 -4.94
N LYS A 413 22.14 18.65 -3.68
CA LYS A 413 22.35 19.98 -3.04
C LYS A 413 23.83 20.37 -3.02
N THR A 414 24.72 19.43 -2.93
CA THR A 414 26.18 19.66 -2.99
C THR A 414 26.74 19.74 -4.40
N GLN A 415 25.89 19.61 -5.44
CA GLN A 415 26.29 19.58 -6.85
C GLN A 415 27.38 18.53 -7.15
N SER A 416 27.27 17.37 -6.54
CA SER A 416 28.16 16.23 -6.76
C SER A 416 28.06 15.70 -8.20
N PRO A 417 29.04 14.91 -8.69
CA PRO A 417 28.97 14.33 -10.04
C PRO A 417 27.67 13.54 -10.27
N TYR A 418 27.06 13.73 -11.43
CA TYR A 418 25.79 13.07 -11.80
C TYR A 418 25.80 11.54 -11.56
N SER A 419 26.93 10.89 -11.85
CA SER A 419 27.08 9.44 -11.62
C SER A 419 26.97 9.04 -10.14
N GLU A 420 27.42 9.89 -9.20
CA GLU A 420 27.28 9.63 -7.77
C GLU A 420 25.84 9.80 -7.31
N ILE A 421 25.15 10.84 -7.81
CA ILE A 421 23.75 11.10 -7.53
C ILE A 421 22.90 9.92 -8.04
N LEU A 422 23.06 9.56 -9.31
CA LEU A 422 22.34 8.44 -9.93
C LEU A 422 22.58 7.11 -9.18
N SER A 423 23.84 6.86 -8.76
CA SER A 423 24.20 5.65 -8.00
C SER A 423 23.51 5.57 -6.65
N ALA A 424 23.36 6.71 -5.93
CA ALA A 424 22.69 6.74 -4.64
C ALA A 424 21.18 6.44 -4.77
N TYR A 425 20.51 7.04 -5.77
CA TYR A 425 19.09 6.76 -6.03
C TYR A 425 18.86 5.34 -6.55
N LYS A 426 19.75 4.82 -7.41
CA LYS A 426 19.72 3.43 -7.86
C LYS A 426 19.86 2.46 -6.68
N ALA A 427 20.76 2.75 -5.75
CA ALA A 427 20.93 1.92 -4.55
C ALA A 427 19.64 1.93 -3.70
N ALA A 428 19.01 3.11 -3.46
CA ALA A 428 17.76 3.21 -2.73
C ALA A 428 16.63 2.42 -3.42
N PHE A 429 16.48 2.56 -4.73
CA PHE A 429 15.51 1.81 -5.53
C PHE A 429 15.73 0.29 -5.43
N ASN A 430 16.95 -0.18 -5.63
CA ASN A 430 17.26 -1.61 -5.55
C ASN A 430 16.99 -2.18 -4.15
N THR A 431 17.31 -1.43 -3.11
CA THR A 431 17.02 -1.84 -1.72
C THR A 431 15.51 -1.91 -1.49
N LEU A 432 14.73 -0.93 -1.99
CA LEU A 432 13.26 -1.00 -1.93
C LEU A 432 12.69 -2.19 -2.70
N GLN A 433 13.26 -2.54 -3.86
CA GLN A 433 12.82 -3.72 -4.62
C GLN A 433 13.10 -5.03 -3.87
N SER A 434 14.26 -5.16 -3.22
CA SER A 434 14.55 -6.34 -2.40
C SER A 434 13.62 -6.43 -1.18
N LEU A 435 13.34 -5.29 -0.57
CA LEU A 435 12.42 -5.19 0.57
C LEU A 435 10.96 -5.45 0.18
N ARG A 436 10.56 -5.22 -1.08
CA ARG A 436 9.16 -5.38 -1.48
C ARG A 436 8.61 -6.77 -1.17
N GLN A 437 9.40 -7.82 -1.36
CA GLN A 437 9.03 -9.19 -0.99
C GLN A 437 9.05 -9.40 0.54
N GLU A 438 9.78 -8.56 1.27
CA GLU A 438 9.92 -8.60 2.72
C GLU A 438 9.14 -7.47 3.42
N LEU A 439 8.89 -6.31 2.76
CA LEU A 439 8.21 -5.12 3.32
C LEU A 439 6.71 -5.31 3.52
N VAL A 440 6.09 -6.19 2.78
CA VAL A 440 4.75 -6.66 3.14
C VAL A 440 4.82 -7.45 4.44
N SER A 441 6.00 -7.85 4.84
CA SER A 441 6.27 -8.69 5.99
C SER A 441 7.07 -8.05 7.13
N SER A 442 7.72 -6.90 6.99
CA SER A 442 8.59 -6.37 8.05
C SER A 442 8.29 -4.93 8.47
N ASN A 443 8.04 -4.80 9.73
CA ASN A 443 8.26 -3.65 10.64
C ASN A 443 7.64 -2.31 10.23
N ARG A 444 6.32 -2.16 10.40
CA ARG A 444 5.58 -0.89 10.32
C ARG A 444 5.55 -0.08 11.64
N ASP A 445 6.46 -0.30 12.57
CA ASP A 445 6.63 0.58 13.73
C ASP A 445 7.07 2.01 13.36
N LEU A 446 7.56 2.16 12.12
CA LEU A 446 7.69 3.42 11.42
C LEU A 446 6.65 3.38 10.31
N GLN A 447 5.54 4.06 10.49
CA GLN A 447 4.54 4.23 9.46
C GLN A 447 5.18 4.91 8.25
N PHE A 448 5.55 4.09 7.27
CA PHE A 448 5.88 4.59 5.96
C PHE A 448 4.58 5.09 5.31
N SER A 449 4.47 6.38 5.14
CA SER A 449 3.59 6.87 4.11
C SER A 449 4.21 6.46 2.78
N PHE A 450 3.63 5.48 2.10
CA PHE A 450 4.09 5.06 0.77
C PHE A 450 4.28 6.28 -0.14
N ARG A 451 3.34 7.22 -0.06
CA ARG A 451 3.33 8.46 -0.82
C ARG A 451 4.51 9.39 -0.48
N ASP A 452 4.84 9.54 0.80
CA ASP A 452 5.81 10.55 1.24
C ASP A 452 7.24 10.00 1.29
N GLU A 453 7.41 8.68 1.42
CA GLU A 453 8.72 8.07 1.66
C GLU A 453 9.17 7.07 0.57
N VAL A 454 8.26 6.41 -0.11
CA VAL A 454 8.58 5.40 -1.12
C VAL A 454 8.44 5.97 -2.54
N GLU A 455 7.27 6.48 -2.89
CA GLU A 455 6.97 7.02 -4.23
C GLU A 455 8.01 8.08 -4.70
N PRO A 456 8.48 9.03 -3.86
CA PRO A 456 9.48 10.02 -4.28
C PRO A 456 10.81 9.43 -4.73
N VAL A 457 11.22 8.28 -4.18
CA VAL A 457 12.46 7.61 -4.59
C VAL A 457 12.35 7.14 -6.04
N TYR A 458 11.24 6.48 -6.40
CA TYR A 458 10.99 5.99 -7.76
C TYR A 458 10.92 7.15 -8.76
N ARG A 459 10.11 8.17 -8.45
CA ARG A 459 9.91 9.33 -9.34
C ARG A 459 11.21 10.08 -9.59
N LYS A 460 11.99 10.31 -8.54
CA LYS A 460 13.26 11.02 -8.69
C LYS A 460 14.30 10.18 -9.43
N TYR A 461 14.31 8.86 -9.24
CA TYR A 461 15.19 8.00 -9.99
C TYR A 461 14.84 8.00 -11.49
N VAL A 462 13.55 7.95 -11.85
CA VAL A 462 13.11 8.11 -13.24
C VAL A 462 13.51 9.48 -13.80
N ASP A 463 13.30 10.55 -13.04
CA ASP A 463 13.69 11.89 -13.45
C ASP A 463 15.18 11.98 -13.81
N LEU A 464 16.03 11.40 -12.98
CA LEU A 464 17.47 11.32 -13.24
C LEU A 464 17.78 10.48 -14.48
N LEU A 465 17.16 9.30 -14.63
CA LEU A 465 17.38 8.44 -15.81
C LEU A 465 17.04 9.13 -17.14
N LEU A 466 16.08 10.05 -17.14
CA LEU A 466 15.63 10.77 -18.35
C LEU A 466 16.45 12.04 -18.64
N GLN A 467 17.41 12.41 -17.78
CA GLN A 467 18.28 13.57 -17.99
C GLN A 467 19.46 13.26 -18.94
N ASN A 468 20.08 14.33 -19.46
CA ASN A 468 21.34 14.31 -20.21
C ASN A 468 21.39 13.36 -21.43
N ASN A 469 20.33 13.34 -22.25
CA ASN A 469 20.20 12.48 -23.43
C ASN A 469 20.32 10.98 -23.06
N PRO A 470 19.30 10.39 -22.44
CA PRO A 470 19.31 9.04 -21.93
C PRO A 470 19.66 8.00 -23.00
N SER A 471 20.43 7.00 -22.61
CA SER A 471 20.67 5.81 -23.45
C SER A 471 19.41 4.93 -23.51
N GLN A 472 19.39 3.98 -24.46
CA GLN A 472 18.31 2.99 -24.53
C GLN A 472 18.18 2.18 -23.23
N ASP A 473 19.30 1.90 -22.56
CA ASP A 473 19.30 1.19 -21.28
C ASP A 473 18.67 2.06 -20.17
N ASN A 474 18.93 3.38 -20.16
CA ASN A 474 18.29 4.30 -19.22
C ASN A 474 16.77 4.41 -19.46
N LEU A 475 16.32 4.41 -20.72
CA LEU A 475 14.90 4.44 -21.06
C LEU A 475 14.19 3.15 -20.65
N LYS A 476 14.82 1.99 -20.86
CA LYS A 476 14.32 0.70 -20.37
C LYS A 476 14.23 0.66 -18.85
N GLU A 477 15.29 1.12 -18.17
CA GLU A 477 15.32 1.20 -16.72
C GLU A 477 14.22 2.13 -16.18
N ALA A 478 14.04 3.33 -16.77
CA ALA A 478 13.01 4.28 -16.38
C ALA A 478 11.59 3.68 -16.50
N ARG A 479 11.30 2.97 -17.60
CA ARG A 479 10.07 2.22 -17.78
C ARG A 479 9.90 1.16 -16.68
N ASN A 480 10.92 0.35 -16.45
CA ASN A 480 10.86 -0.71 -15.42
C ASN A 480 10.65 -0.14 -14.02
N VAL A 481 11.23 1.02 -13.72
CA VAL A 481 11.04 1.72 -12.43
C VAL A 481 9.59 2.18 -12.26
N ILE A 482 8.96 2.71 -13.32
CA ILE A 482 7.54 3.11 -13.28
C ILE A 482 6.62 1.89 -13.12
N GLU A 483 6.87 0.80 -13.83
CA GLU A 483 6.09 -0.43 -13.65
C GLU A 483 6.26 -1.00 -12.23
N ALA A 484 7.46 -0.92 -11.68
CA ALA A 484 7.72 -1.31 -10.30
C ALA A 484 7.01 -0.40 -9.27
N LEU A 485 6.89 0.90 -9.56
CA LEU A 485 6.10 1.84 -8.75
C LEU A 485 4.62 1.45 -8.74
N GLN A 486 4.04 1.19 -9.93
CA GLN A 486 2.63 0.79 -10.04
C GLN A 486 2.32 -0.48 -9.29
N LEU A 487 3.24 -1.45 -9.37
CA LEU A 487 3.10 -2.69 -8.62
C LEU A 487 3.20 -2.47 -7.10
N ALA A 488 4.11 -1.60 -6.66
CA ALA A 488 4.23 -1.24 -5.25
C ALA A 488 2.99 -0.47 -4.73
N GLU A 489 2.37 0.37 -5.56
CA GLU A 489 1.09 1.04 -5.24
C GLU A 489 -0.08 0.05 -5.11
N LEU A 490 -0.09 -1.02 -5.90
CA LEU A 490 -1.09 -2.09 -5.79
C LEU A 490 -0.86 -2.95 -4.55
N ASP A 491 0.39 -3.27 -4.21
CA ASP A 491 0.73 -3.99 -2.98
C ASP A 491 0.31 -3.17 -1.74
N ASP A 492 0.56 -1.85 -1.75
CA ASP A 492 0.11 -0.93 -0.70
C ASP A 492 -1.42 -0.90 -0.60
N PHE A 493 -2.11 -0.83 -1.75
CA PHE A 493 -3.57 -0.88 -1.83
C PHE A 493 -4.15 -2.16 -1.22
N PHE A 494 -3.58 -3.32 -1.54
CA PHE A 494 -4.10 -4.60 -1.04
C PHE A 494 -3.60 -4.99 0.36
N ASN A 495 -2.62 -4.30 0.88
CA ASN A 495 -1.83 -4.74 2.05
C ASN A 495 -1.31 -6.19 1.90
N ASP A 496 -0.98 -6.60 0.66
CA ASP A 496 -0.62 -7.98 0.34
C ASP A 496 0.29 -8.04 -0.90
N ALA A 497 1.48 -8.64 -0.78
CA ALA A 497 2.47 -8.81 -1.86
C ALA A 497 2.20 -10.03 -2.76
N CYS A 498 0.96 -10.52 -2.84
CA CYS A 498 0.63 -11.70 -3.63
C CYS A 498 0.60 -11.47 -5.15
N ILE A 499 0.81 -10.24 -5.62
CA ILE A 499 0.86 -9.95 -7.05
C ILE A 499 2.26 -10.26 -7.59
N THR A 500 2.42 -11.38 -8.27
CA THR A 500 3.66 -11.74 -8.97
C THR A 500 3.68 -11.10 -10.36
N ALA A 501 4.64 -10.21 -10.60
CA ALA A 501 4.90 -9.71 -11.95
C ALA A 501 5.34 -10.88 -12.85
N GLN A 502 4.67 -11.04 -13.99
CA GLN A 502 5.15 -11.91 -15.07
C GLN A 502 5.96 -11.06 -16.04
N GLU A 503 7.13 -11.52 -16.45
CA GLU A 503 7.88 -10.81 -17.49
C GLU A 503 7.12 -10.91 -18.82
N SER A 504 6.28 -9.93 -19.12
CA SER A 504 5.78 -9.75 -20.49
C SER A 504 6.86 -9.12 -21.35
N LYS A 505 7.20 -9.79 -22.42
CA LYS A 505 8.16 -9.25 -23.38
C LYS A 505 7.46 -8.26 -24.30
N LEU A 506 8.12 -7.14 -24.60
CA LEU A 506 7.66 -6.18 -25.63
C LEU A 506 7.42 -6.85 -26.99
N GLU A 507 8.12 -7.96 -27.25
CA GLU A 507 7.99 -8.79 -28.45
C GLU A 507 6.59 -9.42 -28.59
N ASP A 508 5.83 -9.54 -27.49
CA ASP A 508 4.47 -10.08 -27.47
C ASP A 508 3.40 -9.02 -27.83
N ILE A 509 3.80 -7.74 -27.98
CA ILE A 509 2.90 -6.66 -28.36
C ILE A 509 2.63 -6.70 -29.87
N ALA A 510 1.36 -6.58 -30.27
CA ALA A 510 0.98 -6.52 -31.67
C ALA A 510 1.66 -5.35 -32.40
N SER A 511 2.09 -5.59 -33.64
CA SER A 511 2.85 -4.62 -34.43
C SER A 511 2.07 -3.33 -34.81
N ASP A 512 0.76 -3.31 -34.58
CA ASP A 512 -0.12 -2.17 -34.79
C ASP A 512 -0.49 -1.44 -33.48
N THR A 513 0.23 -1.75 -32.39
CA THR A 513 0.00 -1.19 -31.06
C THR A 513 1.20 -0.37 -30.59
N ALA A 514 0.95 0.87 -30.15
CA ALA A 514 1.92 1.68 -29.44
C ALA A 514 1.59 1.74 -27.94
N VAL A 515 2.62 1.61 -27.11
CA VAL A 515 2.49 1.73 -25.65
C VAL A 515 3.09 3.06 -25.20
N LEU A 516 2.32 3.79 -24.39
CA LEU A 516 2.66 5.12 -23.89
C LEU A 516 2.66 5.10 -22.35
N TYR A 517 3.74 5.62 -21.76
CA TYR A 517 3.93 5.81 -20.33
C TYR A 517 3.97 7.30 -20.01
N PRO A 518 2.84 7.98 -19.83
CA PRO A 518 2.83 9.36 -19.35
C PRO A 518 3.12 9.36 -17.84
N ILE A 519 4.21 10.03 -17.45
CA ILE A 519 4.78 10.03 -16.10
C ILE A 519 4.75 11.45 -15.56
N LEU A 520 4.12 11.63 -14.39
CA LEU A 520 4.08 12.90 -13.68
C LEU A 520 5.34 13.05 -12.83
N LEU A 521 6.20 13.99 -13.22
CA LEU A 521 7.42 14.35 -12.51
C LEU A 521 7.29 15.76 -11.92
N ASP A 522 8.23 16.14 -11.03
CA ASP A 522 8.23 17.46 -10.44
C ASP A 522 8.38 18.55 -11.54
N GLY A 523 7.34 19.38 -11.69
CA GLY A 523 7.28 20.47 -12.67
C GLY A 523 7.27 20.07 -14.15
N LYS A 524 7.08 18.81 -14.51
CA LYS A 524 7.08 18.35 -15.90
C LYS A 524 6.33 17.03 -16.11
N ILE A 525 5.96 16.75 -17.35
CA ILE A 525 5.44 15.45 -17.78
C ILE A 525 6.48 14.82 -18.70
N ALA A 526 6.84 13.57 -18.42
CA ALA A 526 7.60 12.74 -19.36
C ALA A 526 6.66 11.71 -19.98
N VAL A 527 6.78 11.46 -21.29
CA VAL A 527 6.09 10.38 -21.98
C VAL A 527 7.12 9.48 -22.62
N ILE A 528 7.28 8.26 -22.08
CA ILE A 528 8.07 7.20 -22.70
C ILE A 528 7.12 6.43 -23.62
N TYR A 529 7.53 6.13 -24.84
CA TYR A 529 6.71 5.41 -25.81
C TYR A 529 7.52 4.45 -26.67
N THR A 530 6.86 3.38 -27.11
CA THR A 530 7.47 2.34 -27.93
C THR A 530 6.43 1.64 -28.82
N LEU A 531 6.90 1.09 -29.93
CA LEU A 531 6.21 0.05 -30.69
C LEU A 531 6.85 -1.31 -30.38
N SER A 532 6.14 -2.41 -30.66
CA SER A 532 6.72 -3.75 -30.71
C SER A 532 8.08 -3.72 -31.44
N ASP A 533 9.11 -4.34 -30.90
CA ASP A 533 10.47 -4.48 -31.50
C ASP A 533 11.22 -3.18 -31.81
N SER A 534 10.69 -2.01 -31.56
CA SER A 534 11.35 -0.73 -31.86
C SER A 534 12.13 -0.17 -30.68
N LEU A 535 13.02 0.78 -30.97
CA LEU A 535 13.70 1.55 -29.94
C LEU A 535 12.68 2.34 -29.12
N ILE A 536 12.90 2.37 -27.82
CA ILE A 536 12.12 3.22 -26.91
C ILE A 536 12.50 4.68 -27.16
N ASP A 537 11.52 5.54 -27.26
CA ASP A 537 11.72 6.98 -27.37
C ASP A 537 10.95 7.73 -26.26
N TYR A 538 11.19 9.01 -26.09
CA TYR A 538 10.61 9.79 -25.02
C TYR A 538 10.42 11.26 -25.37
N THR A 539 9.52 11.91 -24.64
CA THR A 539 9.38 13.37 -24.62
C THR A 539 9.32 13.87 -23.19
N ILE A 540 9.69 15.13 -22.98
CA ILE A 540 9.56 15.82 -21.69
C ILE A 540 8.97 17.20 -21.97
N GLU A 541 7.81 17.48 -21.39
CA GLU A 541 7.15 18.78 -21.49
C GLU A 541 7.10 19.45 -20.11
N PRO A 542 7.59 20.69 -19.98
CA PRO A 542 7.54 21.41 -18.72
C PRO A 542 6.11 21.81 -18.39
N LEU A 543 5.71 21.63 -17.16
CA LEU A 543 4.47 22.16 -16.60
C LEU A 543 4.75 23.51 -15.95
N SER A 544 4.26 24.57 -16.54
CA SER A 544 4.40 25.93 -15.97
C SER A 544 3.72 26.09 -14.61
N ASN A 545 2.70 25.27 -14.31
CA ASN A 545 2.03 25.18 -13.02
C ASN A 545 1.41 23.79 -12.84
N PRO A 546 2.05 22.87 -12.08
CA PRO A 546 1.55 21.53 -11.83
C PRO A 546 0.14 21.49 -11.20
N GLN A 547 -0.13 22.37 -10.22
CA GLN A 547 -1.43 22.43 -9.54
C GLN A 547 -2.55 22.89 -10.50
N ARG A 548 -2.22 23.75 -11.50
CA ARG A 548 -3.17 24.11 -12.54
C ARG A 548 -3.49 22.93 -13.45
N PHE A 549 -2.48 22.13 -13.79
CA PHE A 549 -2.67 20.93 -14.59
C PHE A 549 -3.58 19.92 -13.89
N GLU A 550 -3.33 19.65 -12.61
CA GLU A 550 -4.20 18.78 -11.78
C GLU A 550 -5.63 19.30 -11.70
N ARG A 551 -5.80 20.62 -11.48
CA ARG A 551 -7.15 21.24 -11.51
C ARG A 551 -7.82 21.10 -12.86
N THR A 552 -7.07 21.13 -13.95
CA THR A 552 -7.64 20.94 -15.31
C THR A 552 -8.11 19.50 -15.50
N ILE A 553 -7.38 18.50 -15.00
CA ILE A 553 -7.81 17.10 -15.02
C ILE A 553 -9.11 16.93 -14.22
N ASN A 554 -9.14 17.44 -12.99
CA ASN A 554 -10.33 17.37 -12.13
C ASN A 554 -11.54 18.11 -12.75
N ALA A 555 -11.31 19.28 -13.36
CA ALA A 555 -12.35 20.02 -14.05
C ALA A 555 -12.90 19.26 -15.26
N LEU A 556 -12.04 18.57 -16.02
CA LEU A 556 -12.45 17.70 -17.12
C LEU A 556 -13.34 16.55 -16.62
N ILE A 557 -12.91 15.85 -15.58
CA ILE A 557 -13.65 14.72 -15.01
C ILE A 557 -15.01 15.18 -14.47
N ASN A 558 -15.06 16.29 -13.73
CA ASN A 558 -16.28 16.81 -13.15
C ASN A 558 -17.26 17.31 -14.23
N ASP A 559 -16.75 17.97 -15.29
CA ASP A 559 -17.57 18.45 -16.40
C ASP A 559 -18.15 17.29 -17.23
N LEU A 560 -17.45 16.14 -17.26
CA LEU A 560 -17.94 14.90 -17.88
C LEU A 560 -18.95 14.14 -17.00
N LYS A 561 -18.86 14.26 -15.68
CA LYS A 561 -19.81 13.63 -14.74
C LYS A 561 -21.11 14.43 -14.60
N GLU A 562 -20.97 15.74 -14.46
CA GLU A 562 -22.05 16.66 -14.14
C GLU A 562 -22.21 17.68 -15.28
N ASP A 563 -23.37 17.83 -15.85
CA ASP A 563 -23.71 18.78 -16.95
C ASP A 563 -23.58 20.26 -16.53
N ILE A 564 -22.36 20.66 -16.05
CA ILE A 564 -22.22 22.00 -15.42
C ILE A 564 -21.85 23.07 -16.44
N ASN A 565 -20.84 22.88 -17.28
CA ASN A 565 -20.28 23.97 -18.09
C ASN A 565 -20.03 23.63 -19.57
N ASN A 566 -20.03 22.38 -19.99
CA ASN A 566 -19.73 21.88 -21.34
C ASN A 566 -18.36 22.33 -21.88
N ASN A 567 -17.36 22.50 -21.01
CA ASN A 567 -15.99 22.90 -21.37
C ASN A 567 -15.04 21.69 -21.54
N TYR A 568 -15.56 20.47 -21.48
CA TYR A 568 -14.77 19.22 -21.52
C TYR A 568 -13.84 19.16 -22.76
N GLN A 569 -14.22 19.71 -23.92
CA GLN A 569 -13.33 19.77 -25.08
C GLN A 569 -12.11 20.66 -24.82
N GLN A 570 -12.31 21.84 -24.23
CA GLN A 570 -11.22 22.76 -23.91
C GLN A 570 -10.25 22.16 -22.89
N TYR A 571 -10.80 21.52 -21.83
CA TYR A 571 -9.98 20.85 -20.85
C TYR A 571 -9.25 19.63 -21.46
N GLY A 572 -9.96 18.82 -22.25
CA GLY A 572 -9.41 17.68 -22.99
C GLY A 572 -8.29 18.09 -23.93
N GLN A 573 -8.42 19.25 -24.62
CA GLN A 573 -7.36 19.79 -25.46
C GLN A 573 -6.15 20.24 -24.65
N THR A 574 -6.34 20.89 -23.52
CA THR A 574 -5.25 21.33 -22.64
C THR A 574 -4.43 20.13 -22.14
N VAL A 575 -5.09 19.05 -21.74
CA VAL A 575 -4.41 17.82 -21.32
C VAL A 575 -3.75 17.13 -22.49
N TYR A 576 -4.42 17.04 -23.65
CA TYR A 576 -3.82 16.47 -24.87
C TYR A 576 -2.52 17.17 -25.25
N ASP A 577 -2.51 18.51 -25.30
CA ASP A 577 -1.32 19.29 -25.65
C ASP A 577 -0.17 19.13 -24.64
N SER A 578 -0.50 18.82 -23.39
CA SER A 578 0.51 18.54 -22.36
C SER A 578 1.12 17.12 -22.47
N LEU A 579 0.37 16.15 -23.00
CA LEU A 579 0.81 14.76 -23.16
C LEU A 579 1.42 14.47 -24.53
N PHE A 580 0.87 15.07 -25.58
CA PHE A 580 1.23 14.80 -26.96
C PHE A 580 2.09 15.93 -27.53
N SER A 581 3.39 15.88 -27.28
CA SER A 581 4.35 16.80 -27.87
C SER A 581 4.42 16.67 -29.40
N ASP A 582 5.00 17.65 -30.08
CA ASP A 582 5.19 17.61 -31.55
C ASP A 582 6.01 16.39 -32.00
N LYS A 583 6.96 15.95 -31.16
CA LYS A 583 7.76 14.75 -31.43
C LYS A 583 6.89 13.49 -31.38
N LEU A 584 6.06 13.33 -30.37
CA LEU A 584 5.15 12.20 -30.25
C LEU A 584 4.08 12.21 -31.37
N LYS A 585 3.51 13.40 -31.68
CA LYS A 585 2.57 13.56 -32.81
C LYS A 585 3.22 13.14 -34.16
N SER A 586 4.47 13.53 -34.35
CA SER A 586 5.24 13.17 -35.58
C SER A 586 5.53 11.66 -35.63
N PHE A 587 5.85 11.05 -34.47
CA PHE A 587 6.05 9.61 -34.39
C PHE A 587 4.76 8.85 -34.78
N LEU A 588 3.63 9.19 -34.17
CA LEU A 588 2.35 8.55 -34.44
C LEU A 588 1.92 8.72 -35.91
N SER A 589 2.11 9.91 -36.48
CA SER A 589 1.74 10.19 -37.87
C SER A 589 2.68 9.56 -38.91
N SER A 590 3.91 9.19 -38.56
CA SER A 590 4.85 8.49 -39.43
C SER A 590 4.69 6.96 -39.39
N HIS A 591 3.79 6.42 -38.55
CA HIS A 591 3.53 5.00 -38.39
C HIS A 591 2.05 4.68 -38.61
N ASP A 592 1.60 4.76 -39.86
CA ASP A 592 0.19 4.56 -40.27
C ASP A 592 -0.39 3.20 -39.87
N GLN A 593 0.47 2.22 -39.54
CA GLN A 593 0.06 0.91 -39.03
C GLN A 593 -0.51 0.94 -37.64
N ILE A 594 -0.25 2.00 -36.81
CA ILE A 594 -0.73 2.10 -35.43
C ILE A 594 -2.25 2.26 -35.43
N LYS A 595 -2.94 1.30 -34.84
CA LYS A 595 -4.39 1.31 -34.64
C LYS A 595 -4.78 1.45 -33.18
N THR A 596 -3.93 0.94 -32.28
CA THR A 596 -4.20 0.88 -30.85
C THR A 596 -3.16 1.64 -30.04
N LEU A 597 -3.61 2.46 -29.08
CA LEU A 597 -2.77 3.06 -28.06
C LEU A 597 -3.07 2.43 -26.71
N VAL A 598 -2.04 1.90 -26.07
CA VAL A 598 -2.12 1.36 -24.72
C VAL A 598 -1.44 2.34 -23.77
N PHE A 599 -2.14 2.77 -22.74
CA PHE A 599 -1.64 3.71 -21.76
C PHE A 599 -1.30 3.00 -20.47
N VAL A 600 -0.08 3.17 -20.00
CA VAL A 600 0.32 2.84 -18.62
C VAL A 600 0.29 4.14 -17.81
N LEU A 601 -0.88 4.42 -17.23
CA LEU A 601 -1.19 5.73 -16.64
C LEU A 601 -0.63 5.88 -15.24
N ASP A 602 -0.13 7.08 -14.93
CA ASP A 602 0.47 7.43 -13.67
C ASP A 602 -0.40 8.45 -12.88
N GLY A 603 -0.46 8.27 -11.56
CA GLY A 603 -1.12 9.20 -10.64
C GLY A 603 -2.58 9.51 -11.03
N GLN A 604 -2.93 10.78 -11.05
CA GLN A 604 -4.28 11.26 -11.37
C GLN A 604 -4.72 10.99 -12.82
N LEU A 605 -3.78 10.75 -13.75
CA LEU A 605 -4.11 10.41 -15.13
C LEU A 605 -4.91 9.11 -15.24
N ARG A 606 -4.86 8.23 -14.24
CA ARG A 606 -5.62 6.98 -14.20
C ARG A 606 -7.14 7.18 -14.20
N ASN A 607 -7.61 8.27 -13.60
CA ASN A 607 -9.04 8.59 -13.55
C ASN A 607 -9.54 9.28 -14.83
N LEU A 608 -8.64 9.59 -15.77
CA LEU A 608 -8.97 10.33 -16.98
C LEU A 608 -9.41 9.37 -18.10
N PRO A 609 -10.62 9.59 -18.67
CA PRO A 609 -11.04 8.86 -19.85
C PRO A 609 -10.24 9.33 -21.07
N MET A 610 -9.16 8.61 -21.45
CA MET A 610 -8.28 8.98 -22.57
C MET A 610 -9.03 9.18 -23.89
N ALA A 611 -10.21 8.57 -24.02
CA ALA A 611 -11.10 8.72 -25.16
C ALA A 611 -11.52 10.17 -25.42
N THR A 612 -11.59 11.01 -24.38
CA THR A 612 -12.05 12.43 -24.46
C THR A 612 -10.92 13.42 -24.73
N LEU A 613 -9.68 12.99 -24.79
CA LEU A 613 -8.59 13.88 -25.21
C LEU A 613 -8.86 14.41 -26.62
N TYR A 614 -8.72 15.73 -26.81
CA TYR A 614 -9.12 16.43 -28.03
C TYR A 614 -7.93 17.17 -28.63
N ASP A 615 -7.64 16.94 -29.90
CA ASP A 615 -6.46 17.54 -30.58
C ASP A 615 -6.74 18.88 -31.27
N GLY A 616 -7.93 19.43 -31.04
CA GLY A 616 -8.43 20.65 -31.70
C GLY A 616 -9.35 20.36 -32.91
N GLU A 617 -9.37 19.13 -33.42
CA GLU A 617 -10.24 18.70 -34.53
C GLU A 617 -11.06 17.45 -34.18
N LYS A 618 -10.41 16.45 -33.52
CA LYS A 618 -10.97 15.14 -33.22
C LYS A 618 -10.65 14.67 -31.82
N TYR A 619 -11.52 13.84 -31.26
CA TYR A 619 -11.22 13.09 -30.07
C TYR A 619 -10.20 11.97 -30.38
N LEU A 620 -9.40 11.60 -29.38
CA LEU A 620 -8.38 10.56 -29.52
C LEU A 620 -8.99 9.22 -29.95
N ILE A 621 -10.19 8.89 -29.45
CA ILE A 621 -10.92 7.67 -29.80
C ILE A 621 -11.28 7.61 -31.29
N GLU A 622 -11.47 8.72 -31.97
CA GLU A 622 -11.74 8.74 -33.42
C GLU A 622 -10.53 8.32 -34.23
N LYS A 623 -9.33 8.40 -33.65
CA LYS A 623 -8.08 8.04 -34.33
C LYS A 623 -7.63 6.63 -33.97
N TYR A 624 -7.67 6.27 -32.70
CA TYR A 624 -7.08 5.04 -32.18
C TYR A 624 -8.07 4.27 -31.29
N ALA A 625 -7.96 2.94 -31.28
CA ALA A 625 -8.51 2.12 -30.23
C ALA A 625 -7.68 2.30 -28.95
N LEU A 626 -8.32 2.34 -27.79
CA LEU A 626 -7.66 2.72 -26.55
C LEU A 626 -7.80 1.62 -25.48
N ALA A 627 -6.72 1.38 -24.74
CA ALA A 627 -6.73 0.53 -23.56
C ALA A 627 -5.81 1.13 -22.46
N VAL A 628 -6.08 0.77 -21.23
CA VAL A 628 -5.25 1.12 -20.06
C VAL A 628 -4.62 -0.16 -19.54
N ALA A 629 -3.31 -0.20 -19.40
CA ALA A 629 -2.60 -1.28 -18.75
C ALA A 629 -2.16 -0.82 -17.34
N PRO A 630 -2.41 -1.59 -16.29
CA PRO A 630 -1.91 -1.30 -14.94
C PRO A 630 -0.38 -1.46 -14.83
N GLY A 631 0.24 -2.07 -15.83
CA GLY A 631 1.64 -2.34 -16.06
C GLY A 631 1.73 -3.48 -17.06
N LEU A 632 2.66 -3.45 -18.01
CA LEU A 632 2.79 -4.55 -18.99
C LEU A 632 3.18 -5.86 -18.31
N ASN A 633 4.04 -5.78 -17.28
CA ASN A 633 4.49 -6.93 -16.49
C ASN A 633 3.38 -7.54 -15.62
N LEU A 634 2.20 -6.93 -15.57
CA LEU A 634 1.03 -7.42 -14.84
C LEU A 634 0.00 -8.10 -15.74
N LEU A 635 0.22 -8.10 -17.04
CA LEU A 635 -0.70 -8.71 -18.01
C LEU A 635 -0.35 -10.17 -18.26
N ALA A 636 -1.35 -11.05 -18.12
CA ALA A 636 -1.17 -12.46 -18.50
C ALA A 636 -1.05 -12.58 -20.02
N PRO A 637 -0.03 -13.30 -20.55
CA PRO A 637 0.10 -13.51 -22.00
C PRO A 637 -1.07 -14.34 -22.55
N GLY A 638 -1.54 -14.02 -23.75
CA GLY A 638 -2.57 -14.80 -24.45
C GLY A 638 -3.31 -14.06 -25.56
N SER A 639 -3.88 -14.81 -26.49
CA SER A 639 -4.76 -14.28 -27.53
C SER A 639 -6.13 -14.96 -27.48
N LEU A 640 -7.20 -14.23 -27.83
CA LEU A 640 -8.59 -14.68 -27.92
C LEU A 640 -8.82 -15.86 -28.91
N ASN A 641 -7.85 -16.20 -29.76
CA ASN A 641 -8.05 -16.96 -30.96
C ASN A 641 -8.34 -18.46 -30.80
N SER A 642 -8.51 -19.01 -29.60
CA SER A 642 -8.68 -20.45 -29.39
C SER A 642 -9.69 -20.85 -28.34
N LEU A 643 -10.43 -19.94 -27.73
CA LEU A 643 -11.32 -20.27 -26.59
C LEU A 643 -12.78 -20.37 -27.01
N ASP A 644 -13.45 -21.41 -26.56
CA ASP A 644 -14.92 -21.55 -26.53
C ASP A 644 -15.43 -20.51 -25.48
N LEU A 645 -15.73 -19.28 -25.96
CA LEU A 645 -16.12 -18.18 -25.08
C LEU A 645 -17.48 -18.49 -24.45
N ARG A 646 -17.52 -18.55 -23.12
CA ARG A 646 -18.73 -18.77 -22.32
C ARG A 646 -18.95 -17.63 -21.36
N ILE A 647 -20.13 -17.09 -21.35
CA ILE A 647 -20.50 -15.96 -20.50
C ILE A 647 -21.35 -16.42 -19.31
N LEU A 648 -21.10 -15.84 -18.13
CA LEU A 648 -22.03 -15.88 -16.98
C LEU A 648 -22.63 -14.48 -16.78
N PRO A 649 -23.83 -14.23 -17.35
CA PRO A 649 -24.51 -12.97 -17.20
C PRO A 649 -25.29 -12.92 -15.87
N GLY A 650 -25.14 -11.85 -15.09
CA GLY A 650 -25.83 -11.71 -13.80
C GLY A 650 -26.01 -10.28 -13.37
N GLY A 651 -26.97 -10.01 -12.46
CA GLY A 651 -27.19 -8.66 -11.99
C GLY A 651 -28.44 -8.40 -11.14
N LEU A 652 -28.69 -7.14 -10.85
CA LEU A 652 -29.76 -6.63 -9.99
C LEU A 652 -30.67 -5.68 -10.77
N ALA A 653 -31.83 -6.16 -11.22
CA ALA A 653 -32.85 -5.33 -11.89
C ALA A 653 -33.82 -4.67 -10.90
N GLN A 654 -33.98 -5.26 -9.71
CA GLN A 654 -34.90 -4.78 -8.67
C GLN A 654 -34.13 -4.24 -7.46
N LYS A 655 -34.84 -3.57 -6.55
CA LYS A 655 -34.27 -3.13 -5.28
C LYS A 655 -33.88 -4.37 -4.44
N ALA A 656 -32.60 -4.59 -4.27
CA ALA A 656 -32.05 -5.68 -3.47
C ALA A 656 -31.92 -5.26 -1.98
N PRO A 657 -31.99 -6.22 -1.04
CA PRO A 657 -31.71 -5.96 0.38
C PRO A 657 -30.31 -5.39 0.63
N SER A 658 -29.33 -5.75 -0.19
CA SER A 658 -27.97 -5.22 -0.11
C SER A 658 -27.85 -3.72 -0.34
N PHE A 659 -28.84 -3.05 -0.98
CA PHE A 659 -28.86 -1.60 -1.15
C PHE A 659 -28.90 -0.86 0.18
N ASP A 660 -29.49 -1.48 1.20
CA ASP A 660 -29.59 -0.90 2.55
C ASP A 660 -28.27 -1.09 3.36
N LEU A 661 -27.28 -1.83 2.83
CA LEU A 661 -25.96 -2.01 3.42
C LEU A 661 -24.99 -0.87 3.09
N VAL A 662 -25.37 0.03 2.18
CA VAL A 662 -24.57 1.16 1.75
C VAL A 662 -25.28 2.47 2.07
N HIS A 663 -24.54 3.53 2.39
CA HIS A 663 -25.11 4.82 2.78
C HIS A 663 -25.73 5.63 1.62
N ALA A 664 -25.49 5.20 0.37
CA ALA A 664 -26.01 5.86 -0.82
C ALA A 664 -27.44 5.42 -1.14
N ARG A 665 -28.25 6.35 -1.69
CA ARG A 665 -29.57 6.01 -2.23
C ARG A 665 -29.42 5.37 -3.61
N LEU A 666 -29.50 4.06 -3.69
CA LEU A 666 -29.42 3.31 -4.94
C LEU A 666 -30.79 3.08 -5.56
N ASN A 667 -30.86 3.23 -6.89
CA ASN A 667 -32.06 2.94 -7.67
C ASN A 667 -31.94 1.58 -8.35
N PRO A 668 -33.06 0.86 -8.59
CA PRO A 668 -33.07 -0.35 -9.41
C PRO A 668 -32.51 -0.10 -10.82
N LEU A 669 -31.78 -1.10 -11.37
CA LEU A 669 -31.23 -1.08 -12.74
C LEU A 669 -32.24 -1.76 -13.69
N SER A 670 -33.31 -1.05 -14.02
CA SER A 670 -34.49 -1.62 -14.70
C SER A 670 -34.21 -2.19 -16.10
N ASN A 671 -33.12 -1.80 -16.76
CA ASN A 671 -32.70 -2.32 -18.05
C ASN A 671 -31.74 -3.52 -17.94
N ALA A 672 -31.33 -3.91 -16.72
CA ALA A 672 -30.36 -5.00 -16.50
C ALA A 672 -30.84 -6.33 -17.15
N LEU A 673 -32.11 -6.69 -17.02
CA LEU A 673 -32.63 -7.93 -17.66
C LEU A 673 -32.49 -7.87 -19.18
N SER A 674 -32.89 -6.76 -19.81
CA SER A 674 -32.81 -6.58 -21.28
C SER A 674 -31.37 -6.62 -21.78
N GLU A 675 -30.44 -6.01 -21.02
CA GLU A 675 -29.01 -6.05 -21.32
C GLU A 675 -28.47 -7.49 -21.27
N LEU A 676 -28.69 -8.19 -20.16
CA LEU A 676 -28.19 -9.53 -19.94
C LEU A 676 -28.77 -10.55 -20.94
N GLU A 677 -30.07 -10.48 -21.26
CA GLU A 677 -30.71 -11.34 -22.28
C GLU A 677 -30.19 -11.07 -23.69
N SER A 678 -30.03 -9.80 -24.07
CA SER A 678 -29.50 -9.43 -25.38
C SER A 678 -28.09 -9.94 -25.60
N ILE A 679 -27.24 -9.83 -24.55
CA ILE A 679 -25.86 -10.31 -24.60
C ILE A 679 -25.81 -11.83 -24.60
N ALA A 680 -26.59 -12.50 -23.74
CA ALA A 680 -26.61 -13.97 -23.66
C ALA A 680 -27.00 -14.64 -25.01
N GLN A 681 -27.85 -13.99 -25.81
CA GLN A 681 -28.28 -14.47 -27.13
C GLN A 681 -27.16 -14.49 -28.19
N LEU A 682 -26.08 -13.73 -27.99
CA LEU A 682 -24.92 -13.70 -28.89
C LEU A 682 -24.00 -14.92 -28.72
N PHE A 683 -24.17 -15.69 -27.64
CA PHE A 683 -23.35 -16.84 -27.36
C PHE A 683 -24.07 -18.15 -27.69
N GLU A 684 -23.38 -19.07 -28.38
CA GLU A 684 -23.97 -20.37 -28.80
C GLU A 684 -24.39 -21.24 -27.63
N ASN A 685 -23.69 -21.13 -26.51
CA ASN A 685 -23.97 -21.88 -25.28
C ASN A 685 -24.93 -21.05 -24.40
N GLN A 686 -26.24 -21.29 -24.53
CA GLN A 686 -27.24 -20.58 -23.71
C GLN A 686 -27.00 -20.76 -22.22
N THR A 687 -26.43 -19.76 -21.56
CA THR A 687 -26.30 -19.71 -20.11
C THR A 687 -27.52 -18.97 -19.53
N PRO A 688 -28.17 -19.49 -18.49
CA PRO A 688 -29.24 -18.77 -17.83
C PRO A 688 -28.74 -17.48 -17.21
N VAL A 689 -29.53 -16.41 -17.33
CA VAL A 689 -29.29 -15.12 -16.67
C VAL A 689 -29.52 -15.27 -15.16
N VAL A 690 -28.50 -14.94 -14.36
CA VAL A 690 -28.56 -14.97 -12.89
C VAL A 690 -29.02 -13.61 -12.40
N LEU A 691 -30.31 -13.45 -12.10
CA LEU A 691 -30.91 -12.14 -11.84
C LEU A 691 -31.54 -12.04 -10.45
N ASP A 692 -31.48 -10.85 -9.84
CA ASP A 692 -32.15 -10.48 -8.60
C ASP A 692 -31.89 -11.50 -7.47
N GLU A 693 -32.93 -12.12 -6.92
CA GLU A 693 -32.86 -13.08 -5.80
C GLU A 693 -31.90 -14.27 -6.07
N SER A 694 -31.66 -14.57 -7.33
CA SER A 694 -30.70 -15.60 -7.76
C SER A 694 -29.25 -15.09 -7.84
N PHE A 695 -29.03 -13.76 -7.87
CA PHE A 695 -27.70 -13.18 -7.95
C PHE A 695 -27.04 -13.12 -6.57
N THR A 696 -26.71 -14.31 -6.05
CA THR A 696 -26.01 -14.51 -4.77
C THR A 696 -24.71 -15.29 -4.97
N VAL A 697 -23.78 -15.18 -4.01
CA VAL A 697 -22.48 -15.89 -4.04
C VAL A 697 -22.68 -17.41 -4.16
N GLU A 698 -23.64 -17.98 -3.43
CA GLU A 698 -23.90 -19.41 -3.45
C GLU A 698 -24.38 -19.89 -4.81
N VAL A 699 -25.29 -19.14 -5.44
CA VAL A 699 -25.82 -19.49 -6.77
C VAL A 699 -24.72 -19.35 -7.82
N ILE A 700 -23.92 -18.26 -7.79
CA ILE A 700 -22.79 -18.06 -8.71
C ILE A 700 -21.79 -19.22 -8.58
N LYS A 701 -21.39 -19.60 -7.37
CA LYS A 701 -20.50 -20.75 -7.13
C LYS A 701 -21.07 -22.08 -7.65
N SER A 702 -22.40 -22.26 -7.59
CA SER A 702 -23.03 -23.47 -8.10
C SER A 702 -22.89 -23.65 -9.61
N TYR A 703 -22.76 -22.53 -10.36
CA TYR A 703 -22.49 -22.58 -11.81
C TYR A 703 -21.04 -22.98 -12.10
N PHE A 704 -20.06 -22.55 -11.25
CA PHE A 704 -18.65 -22.87 -11.43
C PHE A 704 -18.35 -24.36 -11.29
N ALA A 705 -19.12 -25.07 -10.47
CA ALA A 705 -18.92 -26.52 -10.22
C ALA A 705 -19.05 -27.41 -11.46
N ASN A 706 -19.68 -26.92 -12.53
CA ASN A 706 -19.99 -27.72 -13.70
C ASN A 706 -19.46 -27.17 -15.03
N VAL A 707 -19.20 -25.88 -15.11
CA VAL A 707 -18.87 -25.20 -16.36
C VAL A 707 -17.85 -24.10 -16.07
N TYR A 708 -16.80 -24.05 -16.89
CA TYR A 708 -15.87 -22.92 -16.91
C TYR A 708 -16.47 -21.76 -17.72
N TYR A 709 -16.47 -20.58 -17.13
CA TYR A 709 -16.89 -19.34 -17.76
C TYR A 709 -15.68 -18.44 -18.00
N SER A 710 -15.46 -18.07 -19.25
CA SER A 710 -14.36 -17.16 -19.63
C SER A 710 -14.75 -15.68 -19.54
N ILE A 711 -16.06 -15.38 -19.47
CA ILE A 711 -16.57 -14.01 -19.40
C ILE A 711 -17.57 -13.91 -18.24
N PHE A 712 -17.34 -12.91 -17.35
CA PHE A 712 -18.34 -12.49 -16.36
C PHE A 712 -18.88 -11.12 -16.76
N HIS A 713 -20.19 -11.02 -16.94
CA HIS A 713 -20.87 -9.76 -17.19
C HIS A 713 -21.89 -9.52 -16.09
N TRP A 714 -21.56 -8.58 -15.19
CA TRP A 714 -22.39 -8.29 -14.03
C TRP A 714 -22.90 -6.85 -14.04
N VAL A 715 -24.25 -6.74 -14.07
CA VAL A 715 -24.99 -5.45 -14.03
C VAL A 715 -25.44 -5.21 -12.60
N THR A 716 -24.60 -4.53 -11.83
CA THR A 716 -24.85 -4.30 -10.40
C THR A 716 -24.21 -3.00 -9.94
N HIS A 717 -24.72 -2.46 -8.83
CA HIS A 717 -24.07 -1.35 -8.16
C HIS A 717 -22.75 -1.77 -7.51
N GLY A 718 -21.78 -0.90 -7.59
CA GLY A 718 -20.48 -1.04 -6.95
C GLY A 718 -19.79 0.30 -6.86
N GLN A 719 -18.74 0.35 -6.04
CA GLN A 719 -17.89 1.51 -5.87
C GLN A 719 -16.44 1.08 -5.94
N PHE A 720 -15.61 1.88 -6.60
CA PHE A 720 -14.15 1.74 -6.62
C PHE A 720 -13.52 2.94 -5.94
N SER A 721 -12.59 2.67 -5.02
CA SER A 721 -11.89 3.66 -4.22
C SER A 721 -10.41 3.31 -4.14
N SER A 722 -9.56 4.25 -3.77
CA SER A 722 -8.18 3.99 -3.34
C SER A 722 -8.10 3.28 -1.98
N ASN A 723 -9.22 3.15 -1.29
CA ASN A 723 -9.36 2.36 -0.07
C ASN A 723 -10.01 0.99 -0.41
N PRO A 724 -9.32 -0.14 -0.18
CA PRO A 724 -9.87 -1.47 -0.47
C PRO A 724 -11.18 -1.76 0.27
N GLU A 725 -11.35 -1.23 1.48
CA GLU A 725 -12.57 -1.41 2.28
C GLU A 725 -13.78 -0.70 1.69
N GLU A 726 -13.55 0.36 0.91
CA GLU A 726 -14.60 1.10 0.19
C GLU A 726 -14.80 0.62 -1.24
N THR A 727 -13.95 -0.30 -1.71
CA THR A 727 -14.08 -0.94 -3.02
C THR A 727 -14.94 -2.20 -2.90
N PHE A 728 -16.09 -2.21 -3.58
CA PHE A 728 -17.06 -3.32 -3.51
C PHE A 728 -17.99 -3.37 -4.71
N ILE A 729 -18.64 -4.51 -4.88
CA ILE A 729 -19.85 -4.70 -5.68
C ILE A 729 -20.98 -5.27 -4.81
N LEU A 730 -22.24 -5.13 -5.25
CA LEU A 730 -23.39 -5.70 -4.55
C LEU A 730 -23.91 -6.96 -5.25
N THR A 731 -24.19 -8.00 -4.46
CA THR A 731 -25.07 -9.11 -4.84
C THR A 731 -26.45 -8.87 -4.23
N TRP A 732 -27.40 -9.79 -4.38
CA TRP A 732 -28.76 -9.63 -3.85
C TRP A 732 -28.77 -9.37 -2.33
N ASN A 733 -27.99 -10.14 -1.58
CA ASN A 733 -28.05 -10.19 -0.11
C ASN A 733 -26.82 -9.61 0.59
N GLU A 734 -25.74 -9.29 -0.12
CA GLU A 734 -24.49 -8.90 0.51
C GLU A 734 -23.65 -7.91 -0.31
N ARG A 735 -22.70 -7.27 0.38
CA ARG A 735 -21.66 -6.41 -0.19
C ARG A 735 -20.38 -7.23 -0.32
N LEU A 736 -19.89 -7.43 -1.53
CA LEU A 736 -18.63 -8.11 -1.81
C LEU A 736 -17.49 -7.09 -1.91
N GLY A 737 -16.61 -7.09 -0.94
CA GLY A 737 -15.33 -6.37 -1.02
C GLY A 737 -14.35 -7.07 -1.97
N VAL A 738 -13.22 -6.43 -2.22
CA VAL A 738 -12.22 -6.90 -3.20
C VAL A 738 -11.76 -8.34 -2.95
N ASN A 739 -11.48 -8.69 -1.69
CA ASN A 739 -11.00 -10.02 -1.31
C ASN A 739 -12.08 -11.10 -1.54
N GLN A 740 -13.31 -10.82 -1.13
CA GLN A 740 -14.44 -11.73 -1.33
C GLN A 740 -14.78 -11.94 -2.81
N LEU A 741 -14.69 -10.86 -3.62
CA LEU A 741 -14.85 -10.95 -5.06
C LEU A 741 -13.75 -11.82 -5.69
N ASN A 742 -12.50 -11.64 -5.27
CA ASN A 742 -11.38 -12.46 -5.67
C ASN A 742 -11.60 -13.93 -5.31
N GLU A 743 -11.95 -14.24 -4.07
CA GLU A 743 -12.25 -15.61 -3.62
C GLU A 743 -13.38 -16.25 -4.44
N LEU A 744 -14.42 -15.47 -4.74
CA LEU A 744 -15.52 -15.93 -5.58
C LEU A 744 -15.04 -16.33 -6.98
N ILE A 745 -14.27 -15.45 -7.62
CA ILE A 745 -13.75 -15.67 -8.97
C ILE A 745 -12.71 -16.79 -8.98
N GLN A 746 -11.79 -16.81 -8.01
CA GLN A 746 -10.77 -17.85 -7.89
C GLN A 746 -11.37 -19.24 -7.57
N SER A 747 -12.55 -19.31 -6.99
CA SER A 747 -13.23 -20.61 -6.79
C SER A 747 -13.51 -21.36 -8.11
N GLN A 748 -13.51 -20.66 -9.25
CA GLN A 748 -13.56 -21.31 -10.58
C GLN A 748 -12.21 -21.95 -10.96
N ALA A 749 -11.08 -21.41 -10.46
CA ALA A 749 -9.75 -21.94 -10.77
C ALA A 749 -9.52 -23.34 -10.20
N GLU A 750 -10.31 -23.79 -9.24
CA GLU A 750 -10.33 -25.20 -8.78
C GLU A 750 -10.73 -26.18 -9.90
N PHE A 751 -11.44 -25.70 -10.92
CA PHE A 751 -11.97 -26.49 -12.03
C PHE A 751 -11.25 -26.24 -13.36
N SER A 752 -10.53 -25.15 -13.52
CA SER A 752 -9.78 -24.79 -14.73
C SER A 752 -8.57 -23.92 -14.40
N SER A 753 -7.43 -24.20 -15.06
CA SER A 753 -6.23 -23.38 -14.98
C SER A 753 -6.23 -22.18 -15.95
N GLU A 754 -7.29 -22.01 -16.75
CA GLU A 754 -7.38 -20.91 -17.71
C GLU A 754 -7.81 -19.62 -16.98
N PRO A 755 -7.19 -18.46 -17.27
CA PRO A 755 -7.61 -17.18 -16.69
C PRO A 755 -8.93 -16.70 -17.32
N ILE A 756 -9.69 -15.91 -16.56
CA ILE A 756 -10.87 -15.21 -17.09
C ILE A 756 -10.43 -14.25 -18.20
N GLU A 757 -11.11 -14.32 -19.33
CA GLU A 757 -10.80 -13.48 -20.48
C GLU A 757 -11.31 -12.04 -20.31
N LEU A 758 -12.54 -11.91 -19.79
CA LEU A 758 -13.19 -10.60 -19.64
C LEU A 758 -14.09 -10.56 -18.42
N LEU A 759 -13.86 -9.58 -17.56
CA LEU A 759 -14.75 -9.17 -16.49
C LEU A 759 -15.42 -7.84 -16.88
N VAL A 760 -16.74 -7.80 -16.92
CA VAL A 760 -17.51 -6.58 -17.16
C VAL A 760 -18.29 -6.23 -15.91
N LEU A 761 -18.03 -5.03 -15.39
CA LEU A 761 -18.71 -4.46 -14.23
C LEU A 761 -19.53 -3.25 -14.71
N SER A 762 -20.75 -3.52 -15.11
CA SER A 762 -21.68 -2.53 -15.64
C SER A 762 -22.45 -1.85 -14.51
N ALA A 763 -22.53 -0.52 -14.50
CA ALA A 763 -23.17 0.34 -13.49
C ALA A 763 -22.35 0.59 -12.18
N CYS A 764 -21.06 0.26 -12.15
CA CYS A 764 -20.16 0.66 -11.09
C CYS A 764 -19.66 2.10 -11.29
N GLU A 765 -19.23 2.74 -10.21
CA GLU A 765 -18.67 4.09 -10.24
C GLU A 765 -17.38 4.21 -9.40
N THR A 766 -16.54 5.19 -9.71
CA THR A 766 -15.41 5.55 -8.84
C THR A 766 -15.90 6.40 -7.67
N ALA A 767 -15.26 6.26 -6.50
CA ALA A 767 -15.60 7.06 -5.33
C ALA A 767 -15.44 8.55 -5.61
N GLU A 768 -16.41 9.34 -5.18
CA GLU A 768 -16.42 10.79 -5.40
C GLU A 768 -15.23 11.45 -4.68
N GLY A 769 -14.50 12.30 -5.41
CA GLY A 769 -13.33 13.01 -4.87
C GLY A 769 -12.07 12.18 -4.69
N ASP A 770 -12.09 10.89 -4.99
CA ASP A 770 -10.92 10.01 -4.88
C ASP A 770 -10.05 10.08 -6.15
N ASN A 771 -8.94 10.76 -6.06
CA ASN A 771 -7.99 10.94 -7.17
C ASN A 771 -7.26 9.64 -7.60
N ARG A 772 -7.42 8.55 -6.86
CA ARG A 772 -6.81 7.24 -7.12
C ARG A 772 -7.84 6.10 -7.26
N ALA A 773 -9.12 6.42 -7.39
CA ALA A 773 -10.19 5.41 -7.44
C ALA A 773 -9.99 4.36 -8.57
N ALA A 774 -9.42 4.76 -9.71
CA ALA A 774 -9.09 3.82 -10.78
C ALA A 774 -8.03 2.77 -10.39
N LEU A 775 -7.26 3.01 -9.30
CA LEU A 775 -6.36 1.99 -8.74
C LEU A 775 -7.16 0.81 -8.18
N GLY A 776 -8.28 1.09 -7.50
CA GLY A 776 -9.20 0.05 -7.01
C GLY A 776 -9.77 -0.80 -8.16
N LEU A 777 -10.13 -0.16 -9.26
CA LEU A 777 -10.62 -0.86 -10.45
C LEU A 777 -9.54 -1.74 -11.10
N ALA A 778 -8.33 -1.20 -11.30
CA ALA A 778 -7.19 -1.96 -11.81
C ALA A 778 -6.81 -3.12 -10.88
N GLY A 779 -6.84 -2.87 -9.57
CA GLY A 779 -6.59 -3.88 -8.54
C GLY A 779 -7.58 -5.03 -8.59
N VAL A 780 -8.87 -4.74 -8.67
CA VAL A 780 -9.92 -5.78 -8.81
C VAL A 780 -9.67 -6.63 -10.07
N SER A 781 -9.34 -6.00 -11.20
CA SER A 781 -9.03 -6.70 -12.46
C SER A 781 -7.88 -7.69 -12.29
N ILE A 782 -6.75 -7.25 -11.72
CA ILE A 782 -5.55 -8.06 -11.54
C ILE A 782 -5.80 -9.19 -10.53
N ARG A 783 -6.39 -8.87 -9.39
CA ARG A 783 -6.63 -9.84 -8.33
C ARG A 783 -7.63 -10.92 -8.73
N ALA A 784 -8.66 -10.54 -9.47
CA ALA A 784 -9.59 -11.49 -10.08
C ALA A 784 -8.93 -12.45 -11.09
N GLY A 785 -7.67 -12.21 -11.46
CA GLY A 785 -6.98 -12.98 -12.48
C GLY A 785 -7.61 -12.85 -13.86
N SER A 786 -8.35 -11.75 -14.09
CA SER A 786 -8.93 -11.48 -15.40
C SER A 786 -7.88 -10.85 -16.34
N ARG A 787 -7.85 -11.31 -17.59
CA ARG A 787 -6.99 -10.70 -18.61
C ARG A 787 -7.41 -9.27 -18.94
N SER A 788 -8.72 -9.02 -18.90
CA SER A 788 -9.29 -7.71 -19.22
C SER A 788 -10.50 -7.40 -18.36
N THR A 789 -10.69 -6.14 -18.06
CA THR A 789 -11.90 -5.65 -17.39
C THR A 789 -12.44 -4.45 -18.16
N VAL A 790 -13.76 -4.45 -18.41
CA VAL A 790 -14.49 -3.26 -18.86
C VAL A 790 -15.33 -2.75 -17.71
N ALA A 791 -15.16 -1.49 -17.36
CA ALA A 791 -15.92 -0.86 -16.28
C ALA A 791 -16.16 0.63 -16.60
N THR A 792 -16.97 1.29 -15.76
CA THR A 792 -17.28 2.70 -15.91
C THR A 792 -16.60 3.56 -14.85
N LEU A 793 -16.06 4.71 -15.27
CA LEU A 793 -15.43 5.70 -14.36
C LEU A 793 -16.46 6.55 -13.59
N TRP A 794 -17.70 6.60 -14.05
CA TRP A 794 -18.83 7.24 -13.38
C TRP A 794 -20.13 6.57 -13.79
N LYS A 795 -21.18 6.87 -13.05
CA LYS A 795 -22.51 6.34 -13.31
C LYS A 795 -23.07 6.84 -14.64
N VAL A 796 -23.42 5.94 -15.51
CA VAL A 796 -24.07 6.20 -16.81
C VAL A 796 -25.56 5.89 -16.73
N ASP A 797 -26.35 6.48 -17.60
CA ASP A 797 -27.77 6.13 -17.75
C ASP A 797 -27.96 4.65 -18.08
N ASP A 798 -28.83 3.97 -17.36
CA ASP A 798 -29.05 2.52 -17.43
C ASP A 798 -29.46 2.04 -18.86
N ARG A 799 -30.22 2.86 -19.59
CA ARG A 799 -30.59 2.55 -20.99
C ARG A 799 -29.40 2.71 -21.94
N ALA A 800 -28.63 3.79 -21.78
CA ALA A 800 -27.46 4.04 -22.60
C ALA A 800 -26.40 2.93 -22.37
N THR A 801 -26.24 2.49 -21.14
CA THR A 801 -25.35 1.39 -20.77
C THR A 801 -25.76 0.08 -21.43
N SER A 802 -27.04 -0.29 -21.37
CA SER A 802 -27.58 -1.49 -22.01
C SER A 802 -27.36 -1.50 -23.53
N GLU A 803 -27.60 -0.38 -24.19
CA GLU A 803 -27.38 -0.24 -25.65
C GLU A 803 -25.86 -0.31 -25.98
N PHE A 804 -25.03 0.33 -25.18
CA PHE A 804 -23.57 0.33 -25.32
C PHE A 804 -23.00 -1.09 -25.21
N MET A 805 -23.33 -1.81 -24.14
CA MET A 805 -22.79 -3.13 -23.88
C MET A 805 -23.30 -4.19 -24.87
N SER A 806 -24.57 -4.12 -25.28
CA SER A 806 -25.10 -5.02 -26.32
C SER A 806 -24.32 -4.86 -27.63
N GLN A 807 -24.05 -3.65 -28.07
CA GLN A 807 -23.26 -3.40 -29.27
C GLN A 807 -21.79 -3.82 -29.10
N PHE A 808 -21.18 -3.58 -27.92
CA PHE A 808 -19.80 -3.99 -27.63
C PHE A 808 -19.62 -5.50 -27.84
N TYR A 809 -20.52 -6.30 -27.30
CA TYR A 809 -20.47 -7.77 -27.51
C TYR A 809 -20.74 -8.16 -28.94
N GLN A 810 -21.67 -7.48 -29.63
CA GLN A 810 -21.92 -7.74 -31.05
C GLN A 810 -20.65 -7.50 -31.89
N GLU A 811 -19.93 -6.38 -31.67
CA GLU A 811 -18.69 -6.09 -32.37
C GLU A 811 -17.59 -7.14 -32.08
N MET A 812 -17.50 -7.58 -30.84
CA MET A 812 -16.50 -8.58 -30.42
C MET A 812 -16.83 -9.99 -30.93
N ILE A 813 -18.07 -10.44 -30.83
CA ILE A 813 -18.46 -11.83 -31.12
C ILE A 813 -18.78 -12.03 -32.59
N GLU A 814 -19.65 -11.19 -33.20
CA GLU A 814 -20.06 -11.32 -34.59
C GLU A 814 -19.05 -10.75 -35.56
N ASN A 815 -18.53 -9.53 -35.28
CA ASN A 815 -17.60 -8.83 -36.15
C ASN A 815 -16.11 -9.17 -35.89
N LYS A 816 -15.82 -10.02 -34.89
CA LYS A 816 -14.49 -10.56 -34.56
C LYS A 816 -13.44 -9.47 -34.30
N LYS A 817 -13.85 -8.31 -33.77
CA LYS A 817 -12.96 -7.22 -33.38
C LYS A 817 -12.27 -7.56 -32.05
N THR A 818 -11.07 -6.99 -31.87
CA THR A 818 -10.44 -7.00 -30.55
C THR A 818 -11.29 -6.21 -29.55
N LYS A 819 -11.08 -6.43 -28.26
CA LYS A 819 -11.83 -5.73 -27.20
C LYS A 819 -11.70 -4.20 -27.34
N ALA A 820 -10.46 -3.71 -27.64
CA ALA A 820 -10.24 -2.29 -27.82
C ALA A 820 -10.90 -1.74 -29.10
N GLU A 821 -10.86 -2.48 -30.22
CA GLU A 821 -11.54 -2.06 -31.46
C GLU A 821 -13.06 -2.10 -31.33
N ALA A 822 -13.61 -3.09 -30.62
CA ALA A 822 -15.05 -3.16 -30.32
C ALA A 822 -15.48 -1.95 -29.48
N LEU A 823 -14.75 -1.64 -28.42
CA LEU A 823 -15.00 -0.47 -27.56
C LEU A 823 -14.97 0.84 -28.36
N LYS A 824 -13.91 1.04 -29.18
CA LYS A 824 -13.80 2.20 -30.09
C LYS A 824 -15.03 2.34 -30.98
N THR A 825 -15.43 1.27 -31.65
CA THR A 825 -16.56 1.30 -32.59
C THR A 825 -17.85 1.75 -31.94
N VAL A 826 -18.12 1.26 -30.72
CA VAL A 826 -19.30 1.67 -29.96
C VAL A 826 -19.21 3.14 -29.56
N GLN A 827 -18.07 3.59 -29.03
CA GLN A 827 -17.86 4.98 -28.67
C GLN A 827 -18.03 5.94 -29.87
N GLU A 828 -17.51 5.55 -31.04
CA GLU A 828 -17.71 6.30 -32.29
C GLU A 828 -19.19 6.34 -32.75
N SER A 829 -19.94 5.25 -32.59
CA SER A 829 -21.36 5.21 -32.96
C SER A 829 -22.23 6.14 -32.10
N PHE A 830 -21.87 6.29 -30.82
CA PHE A 830 -22.46 7.27 -29.90
C PHE A 830 -22.06 8.69 -30.32
N LEU A 831 -20.77 8.94 -30.45
CA LEU A 831 -20.22 10.25 -30.80
C LEU A 831 -20.75 10.77 -32.16
N SER A 832 -20.94 9.92 -33.17
CA SER A 832 -21.48 10.31 -34.48
C SER A 832 -22.96 10.72 -34.42
N GLY A 833 -23.68 10.34 -33.37
CA GLY A 833 -25.14 10.54 -33.24
C GLY A 833 -25.96 9.43 -33.89
N GLU A 834 -25.37 8.35 -34.37
CA GLU A 834 -26.03 7.18 -34.89
C GLU A 834 -27.05 6.58 -33.88
N LYS A 835 -26.72 6.66 -32.59
CA LYS A 835 -27.54 6.23 -31.45
C LYS A 835 -28.58 7.29 -31.01
N GLY A 836 -28.56 8.45 -31.63
CA GLY A 836 -29.40 9.59 -31.29
C GLY A 836 -28.60 10.79 -30.78
N GLU A 837 -29.05 11.99 -31.11
CA GLU A 837 -28.36 13.25 -30.84
C GLU A 837 -28.10 13.46 -29.34
N ALA A 838 -29.00 13.00 -28.46
CA ALA A 838 -28.84 13.10 -27.02
C ALA A 838 -27.72 12.25 -26.45
N LEU A 839 -27.33 11.17 -27.13
CA LEU A 839 -26.28 10.23 -26.68
C LEU A 839 -24.87 10.58 -27.23
N ARG A 840 -24.77 11.65 -28.02
CA ARG A 840 -23.47 12.14 -28.50
C ARG A 840 -22.57 12.70 -27.41
N ASP A 841 -23.18 13.12 -26.30
CA ASP A 841 -22.45 13.69 -25.17
C ASP A 841 -21.46 12.66 -24.58
N PRO A 842 -20.20 13.05 -24.37
CA PRO A 842 -19.17 12.16 -23.81
C PRO A 842 -19.53 11.49 -22.48
N ARG A 843 -20.43 12.08 -21.68
CA ARG A 843 -20.89 11.47 -20.43
C ARG A 843 -21.49 10.07 -20.60
N PHE A 844 -22.06 9.75 -21.78
CA PHE A 844 -22.70 8.47 -22.06
C PHE A 844 -21.76 7.40 -22.61
N TRP A 845 -20.66 7.77 -23.25
CA TRP A 845 -19.75 6.82 -23.89
C TRP A 845 -18.31 6.83 -23.37
N ALA A 846 -17.85 7.95 -22.82
CA ALA A 846 -16.47 8.08 -22.40
C ALA A 846 -16.20 7.46 -21.01
N ALA A 847 -17.26 7.18 -20.25
CA ALA A 847 -17.14 6.49 -18.96
C ALA A 847 -16.55 5.09 -19.09
N PHE A 848 -16.81 4.40 -20.20
CA PHE A 848 -16.38 3.03 -20.42
C PHE A 848 -14.89 2.96 -20.74
N VAL A 849 -14.14 2.22 -19.93
CA VAL A 849 -12.70 2.00 -20.08
C VAL A 849 -12.38 0.51 -20.13
N LEU A 850 -11.43 0.15 -20.99
CA LEU A 850 -10.84 -1.18 -21.06
C LEU A 850 -9.53 -1.19 -20.29
N ILE A 851 -9.44 -2.02 -19.27
CA ILE A 851 -8.25 -2.23 -18.45
C ILE A 851 -7.72 -3.63 -18.69
N GLY A 852 -6.42 -3.78 -18.94
CA GLY A 852 -5.76 -5.05 -19.14
C GLY A 852 -5.47 -5.33 -20.61
N HIS A 853 -5.62 -6.59 -21.04
CA HIS A 853 -5.27 -7.04 -22.39
C HIS A 853 -6.29 -6.57 -23.42
N TRP A 854 -5.83 -5.88 -24.45
CA TRP A 854 -6.66 -5.16 -25.43
C TRP A 854 -7.08 -5.99 -26.66
N ILE A 855 -6.42 -7.15 -26.88
CA ILE A 855 -6.66 -8.05 -28.02
C ILE A 855 -7.84 -8.97 -27.73
#